data_4aa8f5f3335401e4751c1f298ec23c30
#
_entry.id   4aa8f5f3335401e4751c1f298ec23c30
#
_cell.length_a   1.000
_cell.length_b   1.000
_cell.length_c   1.000
_cell.angle_alpha   90.00
_cell.angle_beta   90.00
_cell.angle_gamma   90.00
#
_symmetry.space_group_name_H-M   'P 1'
#
loop_
_entity.id
_entity.type
_entity.pdbx_description
1 polymer ?
#
loop_
_entity_poly.entity_id
_entity_poly.type
_entity_poly.pdbx_seq_one_letter_code
_entity_poly.pdbx_strand_id
1 'polypeptide(L)'
;MDKKTLYANIIIDISHEKLDRTFQYRIPEKLLDQIHPGTPVEIPFGRSNRKIRGYVVEVTEEPEFAPERIKPVSHVIREGIPIEGQLIALAAWMRENFGGTMNQALKTVLPVKQKTTEKEQRLIWLKPDPTTAKSLLGELQRKHQTARARLLEALLEQSPLPYETVTQKLNITVSVIRAMQERELIRVESIRSWRNPLNQMKKQGTVVTLNSAQQQIVTGIENGWRSGDERPCLLHGVTGSGKTEVYMELIKSVLREGKQAIVLIPEIALTFQTVLRFYNHFGERVSILNSRMSPGERSDQFERAKRGLLDVMIGPRSALFTPFPNLGVIIIDEEHEAAYKSETVPRYHARETAIARGMLCGAHVVLGSATPSVESYDRAQQGQYRLFEMKERVSARPLPTVYTVDLREELRNGNRSILSDRLRKLMTDRLEKKEQIMLFLNRRGVAGFVSCRSCGEVIKCPHCDVSLNLHNDGKLVCHYCGYQQPMVKKCPSCGSSYVGGFKAGTQKIEQYVRQQFPSARVLRMDLDTTRKKGGYESILSAFSNQEADILIGTQMIVKGHDFPNVTLVGILAADLSLHISDYRAPERTFQLLTQAAGRAGRGCRQGEVVIQTYQPEHYSIVTAASQDYEAFFQQEIFFREMLHYPPKWHMLVVHAASEKEMLVKQAQDMLKYKLLTKMEKEKEHLQIIGPADAAVSRINDIFRKVLYVKAEDYQLLVHAKNMLEQEIRKDPAFRAVTIQFDFDPMNGF
;
A
#
# COMPACT_ATOMS: atom_id res chain seq x y z
N MET A 1 -6.81 -47.76 -9.91
CA MET A 1 -6.65 -46.29 -9.85
C MET A 1 -5.36 -45.97 -10.58
N ASP A 2 -5.45 -45.46 -11.80
CA ASP A 2 -4.28 -45.02 -12.54
C ASP A 2 -3.56 -43.90 -11.72
N LYS A 3 -2.32 -44.14 -11.33
CA LYS A 3 -1.50 -43.18 -10.64
C LYS A 3 -1.23 -41.98 -11.55
N LYS A 4 -1.78 -40.83 -11.27
CA LYS A 4 -1.56 -39.60 -12.01
C LYS A 4 -0.07 -39.22 -11.95
N THR A 5 0.54 -39.06 -13.11
CA THR A 5 1.93 -38.56 -13.23
C THR A 5 1.93 -37.05 -13.09
N LEU A 6 2.73 -36.51 -12.15
CA LEU A 6 2.89 -35.07 -11.96
C LEU A 6 4.20 -34.57 -12.58
N TYR A 7 4.15 -33.33 -13.06
CA TYR A 7 5.28 -32.63 -13.69
C TYR A 7 5.53 -31.32 -12.94
N ALA A 8 6.80 -30.94 -12.85
CA ALA A 8 7.23 -29.66 -12.26
C ALA A 8 7.76 -28.74 -13.36
N ASN A 9 7.20 -27.54 -13.45
CA ASN A 9 7.77 -26.44 -14.23
C ASN A 9 8.84 -25.76 -13.39
N ILE A 10 10.07 -25.72 -13.88
CA ILE A 10 11.26 -25.31 -13.10
C ILE A 10 11.95 -24.14 -13.77
N ILE A 11 12.30 -23.13 -12.97
CA ILE A 11 13.17 -22.02 -13.36
C ILE A 11 14.59 -22.30 -12.88
N ILE A 12 15.57 -22.14 -13.78
CA ILE A 12 16.99 -22.31 -13.47
C ILE A 12 17.74 -20.98 -13.29
N ASP A 13 17.16 -19.90 -13.75
CA ASP A 13 17.73 -18.55 -13.59
C ASP A 13 16.59 -17.58 -13.22
N ILE A 14 16.71 -16.97 -12.03
CA ILE A 14 15.73 -16.04 -11.47
C ILE A 14 15.93 -14.61 -12.00
N SER A 15 16.79 -14.38 -13.00
CA SER A 15 16.94 -13.07 -13.62
C SER A 15 15.65 -12.69 -14.36
N HIS A 16 15.25 -11.42 -14.25
CA HIS A 16 14.00 -10.91 -14.81
C HIS A 16 13.86 -11.15 -16.32
N GLU A 17 14.98 -11.19 -17.07
CA GLU A 17 14.99 -11.45 -18.51
C GLU A 17 14.68 -12.92 -18.87
N LYS A 18 14.83 -13.84 -17.91
CA LYS A 18 14.68 -15.28 -18.12
C LYS A 18 13.56 -15.94 -17.30
N LEU A 19 12.80 -15.15 -16.55
CA LEU A 19 11.65 -15.64 -15.78
C LEU A 19 10.56 -16.29 -16.65
N ASP A 20 10.53 -15.96 -17.95
CA ASP A 20 9.58 -16.51 -18.91
C ASP A 20 9.97 -17.89 -19.43
N ARG A 21 11.17 -18.41 -19.06
CA ARG A 21 11.66 -19.71 -19.51
C ARG A 21 11.58 -20.72 -18.39
N THR A 22 10.51 -21.51 -18.38
CA THR A 22 10.40 -22.70 -17.56
C THR A 22 10.81 -23.94 -18.32
N PHE A 23 11.30 -24.95 -17.60
CA PHE A 23 11.63 -26.25 -18.11
C PHE A 23 10.82 -27.29 -17.36
N GLN A 24 10.10 -28.15 -18.08
CA GLN A 24 9.26 -29.14 -17.45
C GLN A 24 10.04 -30.43 -17.16
N TYR A 25 9.89 -30.96 -15.93
CA TYR A 25 10.48 -32.20 -15.46
C TYR A 25 9.41 -33.08 -14.83
N ARG A 26 9.54 -34.39 -14.99
CA ARG A 26 8.67 -35.35 -14.32
C ARG A 26 9.04 -35.45 -12.84
N ILE A 27 8.04 -35.49 -11.96
CA ILE A 27 8.23 -35.70 -10.53
C ILE A 27 8.27 -37.21 -10.26
N PRO A 28 9.38 -37.78 -9.74
CA PRO A 28 9.43 -39.17 -9.32
C PRO A 28 8.46 -39.43 -8.16
N GLU A 29 7.80 -40.59 -8.09
CA GLU A 29 6.85 -40.98 -7.05
C GLU A 29 7.36 -40.71 -5.62
N LYS A 30 8.63 -41.03 -5.33
CA LYS A 30 9.28 -40.81 -4.04
C LYS A 30 9.47 -39.35 -3.62
N LEU A 31 9.24 -38.40 -4.54
CA LEU A 31 9.39 -36.95 -4.32
C LEU A 31 8.07 -36.20 -4.40
N LEU A 32 6.93 -36.86 -4.61
CA LEU A 32 5.63 -36.23 -4.78
C LEU A 32 5.26 -35.33 -3.60
N ASP A 33 5.44 -35.80 -2.37
CA ASP A 33 5.10 -35.06 -1.16
C ASP A 33 6.15 -34.01 -0.77
N GLN A 34 7.27 -33.94 -1.49
CA GLN A 34 8.38 -33.02 -1.18
C GLN A 34 8.51 -31.88 -2.17
N ILE A 35 7.83 -31.97 -3.32
CA ILE A 35 7.94 -31.00 -4.40
C ILE A 35 6.71 -30.11 -4.48
N HIS A 36 6.88 -28.85 -4.05
CA HIS A 36 5.89 -27.77 -4.11
C HIS A 36 6.51 -26.54 -4.76
N PRO A 37 5.71 -25.56 -5.20
CA PRO A 37 6.25 -24.26 -5.62
C PRO A 37 7.20 -23.66 -4.59
N GLY A 38 8.37 -23.19 -5.04
CA GLY A 38 9.46 -22.71 -4.19
C GLY A 38 10.49 -23.77 -3.79
N THR A 39 10.21 -25.06 -4.00
CA THR A 39 11.16 -26.13 -3.66
C THR A 39 12.42 -26.03 -4.53
N PRO A 40 13.64 -25.94 -3.94
CA PRO A 40 14.87 -26.03 -4.67
C PRO A 40 15.18 -27.47 -5.03
N VAL A 41 15.45 -27.70 -6.31
CA VAL A 41 15.71 -29.05 -6.85
C VAL A 41 16.98 -29.09 -7.69
N GLU A 42 17.63 -30.26 -7.73
CA GLU A 42 18.66 -30.57 -8.69
C GLU A 42 18.05 -31.30 -9.89
N ILE A 43 18.38 -30.82 -11.08
CA ILE A 43 17.85 -31.33 -12.34
C ILE A 43 18.95 -31.60 -13.36
N PRO A 44 18.78 -32.62 -14.23
CA PRO A 44 19.69 -32.88 -15.34
C PRO A 44 19.39 -31.92 -16.51
N PHE A 45 20.29 -30.99 -16.84
CA PHE A 45 20.08 -29.98 -17.86
C PHE A 45 20.96 -30.21 -19.11
N GLY A 46 20.38 -29.87 -20.28
CA GLY A 46 21.05 -29.98 -21.58
C GLY A 46 21.28 -31.42 -22.05
N ARG A 47 22.04 -31.58 -23.15
CA ARG A 47 22.35 -32.90 -23.74
C ARG A 47 23.29 -33.74 -22.88
N SER A 48 24.16 -33.07 -22.14
CA SER A 48 25.18 -33.70 -21.27
C SER A 48 24.64 -34.09 -19.88
N ASN A 49 23.37 -33.89 -19.60
CA ASN A 49 22.75 -34.14 -18.27
C ASN A 49 23.51 -33.49 -17.11
N ARG A 50 24.12 -32.31 -17.34
CA ARG A 50 24.82 -31.58 -16.27
C ARG A 50 23.79 -31.28 -15.16
N LYS A 51 24.18 -31.60 -13.94
CA LYS A 51 23.37 -31.31 -12.76
C LYS A 51 23.38 -29.81 -12.47
N ILE A 52 22.21 -29.21 -12.42
CA ILE A 52 22.05 -27.80 -12.09
C ILE A 52 20.92 -27.62 -11.07
N ARG A 53 21.04 -26.55 -10.28
CA ARG A 53 19.98 -26.13 -9.35
C ARG A 53 18.89 -25.37 -10.08
N GLY A 54 17.64 -25.68 -9.75
CA GLY A 54 16.47 -24.94 -10.19
C GLY A 54 15.47 -24.79 -9.06
N TYR A 55 14.43 -24.01 -9.30
CA TYR A 55 13.30 -23.81 -8.38
C TYR A 55 12.01 -24.19 -9.04
N VAL A 56 11.20 -24.99 -8.37
CA VAL A 56 9.85 -25.36 -8.82
C VAL A 56 8.96 -24.13 -8.76
N VAL A 57 8.31 -23.79 -9.87
CA VAL A 57 7.36 -22.66 -9.94
C VAL A 57 5.92 -23.11 -10.04
N GLU A 58 5.69 -24.29 -10.57
CA GLU A 58 4.36 -24.86 -10.74
C GLU A 58 4.44 -26.39 -10.77
N VAL A 59 3.40 -27.04 -10.26
CA VAL A 59 3.19 -28.49 -10.41
C VAL A 59 1.91 -28.69 -11.21
N THR A 60 1.96 -29.53 -12.25
CA THR A 60 0.86 -29.76 -13.17
C THR A 60 0.71 -31.24 -13.52
N GLU A 61 -0.49 -31.65 -13.91
CA GLU A 61 -0.76 -32.99 -14.46
C GLU A 61 -0.57 -33.04 -15.98
N GLU A 62 -0.53 -31.89 -16.67
CA GLU A 62 -0.46 -31.76 -18.11
C GLU A 62 1.00 -31.71 -18.59
N PRO A 63 1.47 -32.66 -19.42
CA PRO A 63 2.79 -32.60 -20.01
C PRO A 63 2.83 -31.60 -21.19
N GLU A 64 3.82 -30.72 -21.22
CA GLU A 64 4.07 -29.81 -22.36
C GLU A 64 4.71 -30.49 -23.55
N PHE A 65 5.34 -31.67 -23.31
CA PHE A 65 6.04 -32.47 -24.31
C PHE A 65 5.63 -33.94 -24.19
N ALA A 66 6.00 -34.77 -25.16
CA ALA A 66 5.79 -36.22 -25.06
C ALA A 66 6.38 -36.73 -23.73
N PRO A 67 5.62 -37.43 -22.88
CA PRO A 67 6.02 -37.84 -21.53
C PRO A 67 7.37 -38.55 -21.45
N GLU A 68 7.70 -39.31 -22.48
CA GLU A 68 8.94 -40.09 -22.63
C GLU A 68 10.19 -39.17 -22.76
N ARG A 69 10.01 -37.96 -23.25
CA ARG A 69 11.07 -36.97 -23.44
C ARG A 69 11.32 -36.09 -22.22
N ILE A 70 10.40 -36.11 -21.23
CA ILE A 70 10.50 -35.29 -20.03
C ILE A 70 11.38 -36.00 -19.01
N LYS A 71 12.53 -35.39 -18.70
CA LYS A 71 13.49 -35.93 -17.74
C LYS A 71 12.93 -35.85 -16.31
N PRO A 72 13.31 -36.77 -15.41
CA PRO A 72 12.89 -36.70 -14.02
C PRO A 72 13.73 -35.69 -13.23
N VAL A 73 13.15 -35.12 -12.17
CA VAL A 73 13.87 -34.39 -11.12
C VAL A 73 14.83 -35.36 -10.40
N SER A 74 16.10 -34.95 -10.19
CA SER A 74 17.10 -35.81 -9.56
C SER A 74 16.87 -35.96 -8.07
N HIS A 75 16.84 -34.85 -7.33
CA HIS A 75 16.51 -34.83 -5.90
C HIS A 75 16.13 -33.42 -5.44
N VAL A 76 15.52 -33.34 -4.24
CA VAL A 76 15.23 -32.09 -3.54
C VAL A 76 16.45 -31.67 -2.73
N ILE A 77 16.83 -30.38 -2.83
CA ILE A 77 17.92 -29.83 -2.05
C ILE A 77 17.38 -29.50 -0.64
N ARG A 78 17.90 -30.21 0.37
CA ARG A 78 17.37 -30.15 1.76
C ARG A 78 18.00 -29.06 2.64
N GLU A 79 18.97 -28.30 2.15
CA GLU A 79 19.58 -27.19 2.88
C GLU A 79 18.66 -25.98 2.90
N GLY A 80 17.75 -25.90 3.88
CA GLY A 80 16.84 -24.78 4.10
C GLY A 80 16.10 -24.26 2.84
N ILE A 81 14.91 -23.72 2.94
CA ILE A 81 14.27 -23.07 1.79
C ILE A 81 14.94 -21.71 1.61
N PRO A 82 15.73 -21.48 0.54
CA PRO A 82 16.36 -20.18 0.31
C PRO A 82 15.28 -19.09 0.19
N ILE A 83 15.65 -17.85 0.44
CA ILE A 83 14.71 -16.71 0.36
C ILE A 83 14.01 -16.62 -0.99
N GLU A 84 14.70 -16.96 -2.07
CA GLU A 84 14.11 -17.04 -3.41
C GLU A 84 13.01 -18.10 -3.47
N GLY A 85 13.20 -19.23 -2.86
CA GLY A 85 12.19 -20.30 -2.77
C GLY A 85 10.95 -19.86 -2.02
N GLN A 86 11.11 -19.16 -0.90
CA GLN A 86 9.98 -18.60 -0.16
C GLN A 86 9.20 -17.56 -0.97
N LEU A 87 9.90 -16.69 -1.70
CA LEU A 87 9.27 -15.70 -2.57
C LEU A 87 8.57 -16.34 -3.79
N ILE A 88 9.12 -17.43 -4.35
CA ILE A 88 8.46 -18.19 -5.41
C ILE A 88 7.20 -18.89 -4.89
N ALA A 89 7.25 -19.48 -3.70
CA ALA A 89 6.07 -20.06 -3.06
C ALA A 89 4.97 -19.00 -2.83
N LEU A 90 5.36 -17.80 -2.38
CA LEU A 90 4.45 -16.67 -2.24
C LEU A 90 3.86 -16.25 -3.59
N ALA A 91 4.65 -16.23 -4.67
CA ALA A 91 4.15 -15.92 -6.01
C ALA A 91 3.11 -16.96 -6.49
N ALA A 92 3.35 -18.25 -6.23
CA ALA A 92 2.40 -19.30 -6.55
C ALA A 92 1.09 -19.15 -5.77
N TRP A 93 1.18 -18.86 -4.48
CA TRP A 93 0.02 -18.56 -3.65
C TRP A 93 -0.76 -17.33 -4.15
N MET A 94 -0.04 -16.27 -4.56
CA MET A 94 -0.68 -15.07 -5.11
C MET A 94 -1.40 -15.36 -6.43
N ARG A 95 -0.81 -16.16 -7.32
CA ARG A 95 -1.47 -16.60 -8.56
C ARG A 95 -2.75 -17.39 -8.26
N GLU A 96 -2.69 -18.33 -7.33
CA GLU A 96 -3.82 -19.15 -6.94
C GLU A 96 -4.98 -18.29 -6.41
N ASN A 97 -4.69 -17.38 -5.50
CA ASN A 97 -5.71 -16.62 -4.78
C ASN A 97 -6.16 -15.34 -5.49
N PHE A 98 -5.35 -14.75 -6.37
CA PHE A 98 -5.67 -13.47 -7.03
C PHE A 98 -5.69 -13.54 -8.56
N GLY A 99 -5.37 -14.69 -9.14
CA GLY A 99 -5.34 -14.87 -10.59
C GLY A 99 -4.12 -14.25 -11.27
N GLY A 100 -4.14 -14.27 -12.59
CA GLY A 100 -3.02 -13.85 -13.41
C GLY A 100 -2.07 -14.99 -13.77
N THR A 101 -0.95 -14.65 -14.40
CA THR A 101 0.06 -15.64 -14.77
C THR A 101 1.13 -15.79 -13.69
N MET A 102 1.78 -16.95 -13.63
CA MET A 102 2.90 -17.17 -12.71
C MET A 102 4.03 -16.16 -12.94
N ASN A 103 4.27 -15.79 -14.19
CA ASN A 103 5.25 -14.77 -14.53
C ASN A 103 4.92 -13.38 -13.96
N GLN A 104 3.65 -12.96 -14.03
CA GLN A 104 3.20 -11.70 -13.41
C GLN A 104 3.40 -11.72 -11.88
N ALA A 105 3.09 -12.85 -11.24
CA ALA A 105 3.31 -13.02 -9.81
C ALA A 105 4.79 -12.98 -9.46
N LEU A 106 5.65 -13.70 -10.21
CA LEU A 106 7.10 -13.70 -10.02
C LEU A 106 7.70 -12.29 -10.21
N LYS A 107 7.29 -11.57 -11.27
CA LYS A 107 7.73 -10.18 -11.50
C LYS A 107 7.31 -9.22 -10.39
N THR A 108 6.23 -9.52 -9.69
CA THR A 108 5.76 -8.72 -8.54
C THR A 108 6.61 -8.99 -7.29
N VAL A 109 6.96 -10.24 -7.05
CA VAL A 109 7.57 -10.70 -5.79
C VAL A 109 9.09 -10.67 -5.83
N LEU A 110 9.69 -11.00 -6.99
CA LEU A 110 11.14 -11.04 -7.10
C LEU A 110 11.70 -9.65 -7.41
N PRO A 111 12.78 -9.25 -6.73
CA PRO A 111 13.44 -7.99 -7.03
C PRO A 111 13.99 -8.00 -8.45
N VAL A 112 13.61 -6.98 -9.21
CA VAL A 112 14.07 -6.79 -10.58
C VAL A 112 15.60 -6.65 -10.60
N LYS A 113 16.29 -7.68 -11.08
CA LYS A 113 17.70 -7.55 -11.48
C LYS A 113 17.72 -6.82 -12.83
N GLN A 114 17.56 -5.49 -12.82
CA GLN A 114 18.05 -4.71 -13.94
C GLN A 114 19.58 -4.77 -13.93
N LYS A 115 20.21 -4.71 -15.11
CA LYS A 115 21.66 -4.47 -15.25
C LYS A 115 21.98 -3.05 -14.73
N THR A 116 21.85 -2.87 -13.42
CA THR A 116 22.32 -1.64 -12.78
C THR A 116 23.79 -1.83 -12.54
N THR A 117 24.62 -0.96 -13.12
CA THR A 117 26.03 -0.90 -12.79
C THR A 117 26.19 -0.76 -11.29
N GLU A 118 26.87 -1.69 -10.67
CA GLU A 118 27.23 -1.59 -9.25
C GLU A 118 27.98 -0.28 -9.06
N LYS A 119 27.59 0.48 -8.05
CA LYS A 119 28.32 1.70 -7.71
C LYS A 119 29.57 1.28 -6.94
N GLU A 120 30.71 1.40 -7.58
CA GLU A 120 31.98 1.20 -6.91
C GLU A 120 32.53 2.53 -6.41
N GLN A 121 32.96 2.55 -5.17
CA GLN A 121 33.74 3.62 -4.60
C GLN A 121 35.17 3.17 -4.48
N ARG A 122 36.09 3.89 -5.14
CA ARG A 122 37.51 3.65 -4.99
C ARG A 122 37.98 4.34 -3.73
N LEU A 123 38.63 3.58 -2.83
CA LEU A 123 39.24 4.08 -1.62
C LEU A 123 40.76 3.95 -1.73
N ILE A 124 41.45 4.94 -1.20
CA ILE A 124 42.90 4.96 -1.12
C ILE A 124 43.30 4.75 0.33
N TRP A 125 44.01 3.67 0.56
CA TRP A 125 44.53 3.28 1.88
C TRP A 125 46.00 3.59 2.00
N LEU A 126 46.44 4.04 3.18
CA LEU A 126 47.85 4.11 3.56
C LEU A 126 48.32 2.68 3.78
N LYS A 127 49.48 2.30 3.18
CA LYS A 127 50.05 0.95 3.32
C LYS A 127 51.11 0.86 4.43
N PRO A 128 52.08 1.80 4.54
CA PRO A 128 53.08 1.77 5.61
C PRO A 128 52.46 2.14 6.96
N ASP A 129 53.14 1.70 8.01
CA ASP A 129 52.75 2.10 9.38
C ASP A 129 52.91 3.61 9.60
N PRO A 130 52.22 4.20 10.59
CA PRO A 130 52.21 5.65 10.78
C PRO A 130 53.58 6.27 11.07
N THR A 131 54.51 5.52 11.65
CA THR A 131 55.86 6.02 11.97
C THR A 131 56.70 6.10 10.71
N THR A 132 56.71 5.05 9.88
CA THR A 132 57.35 5.01 8.57
C THR A 132 56.76 6.05 7.63
N ALA A 133 55.41 6.23 7.62
CA ALA A 133 54.75 7.22 6.79
C ALA A 133 55.13 8.67 7.17
N LYS A 134 55.30 8.98 8.46
CA LYS A 134 55.78 10.31 8.92
C LYS A 134 57.20 10.58 8.47
N SER A 135 58.12 9.58 8.52
CA SER A 135 59.48 9.71 8.04
C SER A 135 59.51 10.00 6.53
N LEU A 136 58.72 9.25 5.76
CA LEU A 136 58.55 9.44 4.31
C LEU A 136 57.94 10.82 3.98
N LEU A 137 57.02 11.31 4.78
CA LEU A 137 56.44 12.65 4.60
C LEU A 137 57.53 13.73 4.71
N GLY A 138 58.43 13.62 5.69
CA GLY A 138 59.57 14.53 5.84
C GLY A 138 60.56 14.47 4.66
N GLU A 139 60.76 13.29 4.07
CA GLU A 139 61.57 13.17 2.85
C GLU A 139 60.92 13.78 1.61
N LEU A 140 59.62 13.57 1.42
CA LEU A 140 58.85 14.12 0.30
C LEU A 140 58.78 15.65 0.36
N GLN A 141 58.69 16.22 1.56
CA GLN A 141 58.72 17.66 1.80
C GLN A 141 60.09 18.24 1.44
N ARG A 142 61.22 17.61 1.88
CA ARG A 142 62.57 18.04 1.55
C ARG A 142 62.88 17.94 0.04
N LYS A 143 62.28 16.98 -0.66
CA LYS A 143 62.43 16.79 -2.13
C LYS A 143 61.45 17.65 -2.93
N HIS A 144 60.71 18.58 -2.30
CA HIS A 144 59.70 19.45 -2.90
C HIS A 144 58.61 18.70 -3.68
N GLN A 145 58.27 17.46 -3.30
CA GLN A 145 57.23 16.65 -3.94
C GLN A 145 55.84 16.96 -3.31
N THR A 146 55.41 18.19 -3.48
CA THR A 146 54.25 18.78 -2.76
C THR A 146 52.94 17.99 -2.91
N ALA A 147 52.64 17.45 -4.11
CA ALA A 147 51.39 16.68 -4.34
C ALA A 147 51.42 15.33 -3.60
N ARG A 148 52.59 14.64 -3.58
CA ARG A 148 52.75 13.37 -2.85
C ARG A 148 52.72 13.59 -1.34
N ALA A 149 53.42 14.64 -0.87
CA ALA A 149 53.40 15.01 0.56
C ALA A 149 51.97 15.30 1.04
N ARG A 150 51.17 16.09 0.31
CA ARG A 150 49.81 16.41 0.62
C ARG A 150 48.91 15.17 0.68
N LEU A 151 49.05 14.22 -0.25
CA LEU A 151 48.29 12.98 -0.20
C LEU A 151 48.68 12.12 1.00
N LEU A 152 49.98 12.01 1.31
CA LEU A 152 50.46 11.21 2.44
C LEU A 152 50.02 11.84 3.78
N GLU A 153 50.09 13.16 3.90
CA GLU A 153 49.64 13.92 5.07
C GLU A 153 48.15 13.70 5.32
N ALA A 154 47.28 13.84 4.28
CA ALA A 154 45.85 13.60 4.39
C ALA A 154 45.53 12.14 4.74
N LEU A 155 46.33 11.16 4.25
CA LEU A 155 46.15 9.75 4.61
C LEU A 155 46.64 9.42 6.03
N LEU A 156 47.58 10.19 6.57
CA LEU A 156 47.99 10.08 7.98
C LEU A 156 46.91 10.62 8.94
N GLU A 157 46.18 11.66 8.52
CA GLU A 157 45.04 12.20 9.31
C GLU A 157 43.85 11.28 9.23
N GLN A 158 43.50 10.79 8.05
CA GLN A 158 42.37 9.90 7.80
C GLN A 158 42.66 8.89 6.70
N SER A 159 42.74 7.61 7.05
CA SER A 159 42.84 6.49 6.11
C SER A 159 41.72 5.48 6.37
N PRO A 160 40.94 5.08 5.34
CA PRO A 160 41.06 5.43 3.90
C PRO A 160 40.47 6.76 3.51
N LEU A 161 40.87 7.30 2.36
CA LEU A 161 40.26 8.45 1.70
C LEU A 161 39.55 8.04 0.41
N PRO A 162 38.36 8.62 0.11
CA PRO A 162 37.69 8.42 -1.17
C PRO A 162 38.54 8.95 -2.33
N TYR A 163 38.66 8.19 -3.42
CA TYR A 163 39.40 8.55 -4.61
C TYR A 163 38.99 9.91 -5.20
N GLU A 164 37.67 10.17 -5.20
CA GLU A 164 37.07 11.44 -5.65
C GLU A 164 37.52 12.63 -4.77
N THR A 165 37.59 12.43 -3.45
CA THR A 165 38.08 13.45 -2.52
C THR A 165 39.56 13.77 -2.80
N VAL A 166 40.36 12.75 -3.08
CA VAL A 166 41.77 12.92 -3.39
C VAL A 166 41.99 13.63 -4.73
N THR A 167 41.20 13.31 -5.75
CA THR A 167 41.35 13.93 -7.08
C THR A 167 40.73 15.33 -7.15
N GLN A 168 39.54 15.53 -6.54
CA GLN A 168 38.79 16.79 -6.68
C GLN A 168 39.10 17.82 -5.59
N LYS A 169 39.20 17.37 -4.31
CA LYS A 169 39.42 18.30 -3.18
C LYS A 169 40.92 18.50 -2.88
N LEU A 170 41.70 17.42 -2.90
CA LEU A 170 43.14 17.51 -2.70
C LEU A 170 43.89 17.86 -3.98
N ASN A 171 43.21 17.87 -5.11
CA ASN A 171 43.76 18.21 -6.43
C ASN A 171 45.00 17.35 -6.79
N ILE A 172 44.92 16.05 -6.53
CA ILE A 172 46.00 15.07 -6.81
C ILE A 172 45.71 14.39 -8.14
N THR A 173 46.68 14.41 -9.04
CA THR A 173 46.54 13.79 -10.37
C THR A 173 46.63 12.26 -10.32
N VAL A 174 46.00 11.60 -11.30
CA VAL A 174 45.99 10.13 -11.42
C VAL A 174 47.40 9.57 -11.51
N SER A 175 48.31 10.30 -12.17
CA SER A 175 49.74 9.91 -12.29
C SER A 175 50.47 9.87 -10.95
N VAL A 176 50.19 10.81 -10.05
CA VAL A 176 50.70 10.81 -8.67
C VAL A 176 50.22 9.63 -7.88
N ILE A 177 48.90 9.35 -7.95
CA ILE A 177 48.29 8.18 -7.28
C ILE A 177 48.96 6.89 -7.77
N ARG A 178 49.07 6.70 -9.10
CA ARG A 178 49.71 5.52 -9.68
C ARG A 178 51.16 5.37 -9.23
N ALA A 179 51.96 6.46 -9.26
CA ALA A 179 53.34 6.44 -8.81
C ALA A 179 53.52 6.12 -7.33
N MET A 180 52.56 6.55 -6.47
CA MET A 180 52.59 6.18 -5.05
C MET A 180 52.11 4.73 -4.82
N GLN A 181 51.26 4.21 -5.65
CA GLN A 181 50.81 2.80 -5.61
C GLN A 181 51.95 1.86 -6.07
N GLU A 182 52.65 2.21 -7.14
CA GLU A 182 53.83 1.47 -7.64
C GLU A 182 54.97 1.41 -6.61
N ARG A 183 55.08 2.44 -5.78
CA ARG A 183 56.04 2.49 -4.65
C ARG A 183 55.52 1.85 -3.36
N GLU A 184 54.38 1.17 -3.44
CA GLU A 184 53.75 0.49 -2.30
C GLU A 184 53.43 1.40 -1.10
N LEU A 185 53.30 2.72 -1.30
CA LEU A 185 52.95 3.67 -0.27
C LEU A 185 51.46 3.74 -0.02
N ILE A 186 50.66 3.42 -1.02
CA ILE A 186 49.20 3.39 -0.96
C ILE A 186 48.65 2.15 -1.66
N ARG A 187 47.45 1.76 -1.24
CA ARG A 187 46.63 0.74 -1.91
C ARG A 187 45.35 1.36 -2.37
N VAL A 188 44.98 1.16 -3.64
CA VAL A 188 43.66 1.58 -4.17
C VAL A 188 42.76 0.36 -4.24
N GLU A 189 41.66 0.40 -3.54
CA GLU A 189 40.65 -0.66 -3.56
C GLU A 189 39.33 -0.12 -4.08
N SER A 190 38.68 -0.88 -4.93
CA SER A 190 37.30 -0.68 -5.31
C SER A 190 36.43 -1.43 -4.33
N ILE A 191 35.65 -0.67 -3.54
CA ILE A 191 34.66 -1.24 -2.62
C ILE A 191 33.29 -0.92 -3.17
N ARG A 192 32.37 -1.91 -3.14
CA ARG A 192 30.99 -1.70 -3.51
C ARG A 192 30.37 -0.64 -2.61
N SER A 193 29.89 0.43 -3.18
CA SER A 193 29.19 1.50 -2.49
C SER A 193 27.68 1.35 -2.68
N TRP A 194 26.94 1.37 -1.58
CA TRP A 194 25.49 1.27 -1.60
C TRP A 194 24.84 2.66 -1.74
N ARG A 195 23.88 2.78 -2.67
CA ARG A 195 23.01 3.96 -2.75
C ARG A 195 22.04 3.88 -1.58
N ASN A 196 22.37 4.55 -0.47
CA ASN A 196 21.48 4.56 0.72
C ASN A 196 20.66 5.85 0.73
N PRO A 197 19.31 5.78 0.67
CA PRO A 197 18.46 6.97 0.70
C PRO A 197 18.52 7.74 2.02
N LEU A 198 19.08 7.14 3.08
CA LEU A 198 19.16 7.71 4.43
C LEU A 198 20.55 8.24 4.81
N ASN A 199 21.53 8.28 3.88
CA ASN A 199 22.91 8.69 4.17
C ASN A 199 23.08 10.07 4.82
N GLN A 200 22.10 10.97 4.67
CA GLN A 200 22.16 12.33 5.23
C GLN A 200 21.42 12.45 6.56
N MET A 201 20.75 11.39 7.01
CA MET A 201 20.04 11.42 8.29
C MET A 201 21.01 11.31 9.45
N LYS A 202 20.79 12.15 10.46
CA LYS A 202 21.50 12.09 11.75
C LYS A 202 20.47 11.79 12.84
N LYS A 203 20.86 11.01 13.84
CA LYS A 203 20.00 10.79 15.01
C LYS A 203 19.68 12.12 15.68
N GLN A 204 18.40 12.42 15.84
CA GLN A 204 17.92 13.64 16.45
C GLN A 204 16.77 13.31 17.41
N GLY A 205 16.85 13.79 18.64
CA GLY A 205 15.79 13.63 19.62
C GLY A 205 15.95 12.45 20.58
N THR A 206 15.10 12.41 21.59
CA THR A 206 15.03 11.36 22.61
C THR A 206 14.10 10.24 22.17
N VAL A 207 14.47 9.01 22.50
CA VAL A 207 13.60 7.85 22.35
C VAL A 207 12.46 7.97 23.37
N VAL A 208 11.22 7.87 22.89
CA VAL A 208 10.02 7.94 23.74
C VAL A 208 9.88 6.62 24.50
N THR A 209 9.62 6.69 25.81
CA THR A 209 9.30 5.54 26.64
C THR A 209 7.81 5.21 26.57
N LEU A 210 7.49 3.92 26.58
CA LEU A 210 6.09 3.45 26.62
C LEU A 210 5.41 3.82 27.93
N ASN A 211 4.13 4.16 27.88
CA ASN A 211 3.28 4.20 29.05
C ASN A 211 2.83 2.78 29.47
N SER A 212 2.20 2.68 30.65
CA SER A 212 1.76 1.36 31.21
C SER A 212 0.80 0.59 30.29
N ALA A 213 -0.14 1.27 29.65
CA ALA A 213 -1.09 0.65 28.74
C ALA A 213 -0.41 0.10 27.47
N GLN A 214 0.49 0.88 26.87
CA GLN A 214 1.30 0.43 25.73
C GLN A 214 2.19 -0.75 26.09
N GLN A 215 2.81 -0.72 27.29
CA GLN A 215 3.65 -1.83 27.78
C GLN A 215 2.84 -3.12 27.99
N GLN A 216 1.62 -3.03 28.51
CA GLN A 216 0.72 -4.19 28.65
C GLN A 216 0.38 -4.80 27.28
N ILE A 217 0.12 -3.98 26.28
CA ILE A 217 -0.17 -4.46 24.92
C ILE A 217 1.05 -5.17 24.32
N VAL A 218 2.23 -4.56 24.39
CA VAL A 218 3.48 -5.19 23.91
C VAL A 218 3.67 -6.55 24.60
N THR A 219 3.58 -6.59 25.94
CA THR A 219 3.72 -7.83 26.72
C THR A 219 2.67 -8.86 26.32
N GLY A 220 1.42 -8.44 26.11
CA GLY A 220 0.32 -9.32 25.66
C GLY A 220 0.60 -9.94 24.30
N ILE A 221 1.10 -9.14 23.34
CA ILE A 221 1.45 -9.63 22.01
C ILE A 221 2.63 -10.61 22.08
N GLU A 222 3.71 -10.23 22.76
CA GLU A 222 4.91 -11.08 22.90
C GLU A 222 4.63 -12.40 23.62
N ASN A 223 3.81 -12.40 24.68
CA ASN A 223 3.40 -13.62 25.35
C ASN A 223 2.65 -14.59 24.43
N GLY A 224 1.78 -14.06 23.56
CA GLY A 224 1.15 -14.88 22.54
C GLY A 224 2.16 -15.49 21.57
N TRP A 225 3.11 -14.70 21.08
CA TRP A 225 4.16 -15.20 20.20
C TRP A 225 4.98 -16.33 20.86
N ARG A 226 5.36 -16.14 22.12
CA ARG A 226 6.08 -17.16 22.89
C ARG A 226 5.27 -18.43 23.15
N SER A 227 3.94 -18.31 23.25
CA SER A 227 3.04 -19.46 23.40
C SER A 227 2.71 -20.18 22.09
N GLY A 228 3.26 -19.73 20.96
CA GLY A 228 3.01 -20.32 19.65
C GLY A 228 1.69 -19.87 19.00
N ASP A 229 1.10 -18.75 19.43
CA ASP A 229 -0.08 -18.18 18.78
C ASP A 229 0.34 -17.45 17.50
N GLU A 230 0.03 -18.06 16.36
CA GLU A 230 0.38 -17.54 15.02
C GLU A 230 -0.68 -16.59 14.43
N ARG A 231 -1.80 -16.38 15.14
CA ARG A 231 -2.86 -15.49 14.66
C ARG A 231 -2.35 -14.07 14.49
N PRO A 232 -2.73 -13.36 13.40
CA PRO A 232 -2.44 -11.95 13.26
C PRO A 232 -2.97 -11.13 14.44
N CYS A 233 -2.25 -10.07 14.82
CA CYS A 233 -2.69 -9.14 15.85
C CYS A 233 -3.30 -7.90 15.19
N LEU A 234 -4.50 -7.51 15.60
CA LEU A 234 -5.11 -6.24 15.23
C LEU A 234 -4.95 -5.24 16.39
N LEU A 235 -4.16 -4.20 16.15
CA LEU A 235 -3.95 -3.08 17.09
C LEU A 235 -4.90 -1.94 16.72
N HIS A 236 -6.05 -1.89 17.35
CA HIS A 236 -7.04 -0.82 17.23
C HIS A 236 -6.72 0.29 18.23
N GLY A 237 -6.29 1.43 17.75
CA GLY A 237 -5.92 2.54 18.66
C GLY A 237 -6.33 3.90 18.09
N VAL A 238 -6.99 4.71 18.91
CA VAL A 238 -7.37 6.07 18.52
C VAL A 238 -6.20 6.88 17.94
N THR A 239 -6.51 7.89 17.15
CA THR A 239 -5.47 8.76 16.58
C THR A 239 -4.67 9.44 17.71
N GLY A 240 -3.33 9.25 17.71
CA GLY A 240 -2.45 9.77 18.76
C GLY A 240 -2.31 8.88 20.00
N SER A 241 -2.76 7.63 19.94
CA SER A 241 -2.58 6.64 21.01
C SER A 241 -1.15 6.09 21.14
N GLY A 242 -0.27 6.38 20.15
CA GLY A 242 1.12 5.92 20.17
C GLY A 242 1.29 4.49 19.62
N LYS A 243 0.52 4.08 18.64
CA LYS A 243 0.70 2.79 17.93
C LYS A 243 2.12 2.60 17.41
N THR A 244 2.73 3.67 16.89
CA THR A 244 4.09 3.63 16.34
C THR A 244 5.13 3.23 17.39
N GLU A 245 5.00 3.69 18.61
CA GLU A 245 5.88 3.33 19.74
C GLU A 245 5.74 1.85 20.10
N VAL A 246 4.51 1.30 20.05
CA VAL A 246 4.25 -0.14 20.21
C VAL A 246 4.96 -0.93 19.10
N TYR A 247 4.87 -0.48 17.84
CA TYR A 247 5.58 -1.12 16.72
C TYR A 247 7.10 -1.13 16.95
N MET A 248 7.67 0.01 17.40
CA MET A 248 9.12 0.10 17.67
C MET A 248 9.56 -0.94 18.70
N GLU A 249 8.78 -1.15 19.76
CA GLU A 249 9.15 -2.10 20.81
C GLU A 249 9.01 -3.56 20.33
N LEU A 250 7.93 -3.88 19.60
CA LEU A 250 7.78 -5.19 18.97
C LEU A 250 8.91 -5.52 17.98
N ILE A 251 9.36 -4.53 17.20
CA ILE A 251 10.51 -4.68 16.31
C ILE A 251 11.77 -4.97 17.13
N LYS A 252 12.03 -4.20 18.19
CA LYS A 252 13.20 -4.44 19.07
C LYS A 252 13.21 -5.85 19.64
N SER A 253 12.04 -6.37 20.03
CA SER A 253 11.91 -7.74 20.53
C SER A 253 12.36 -8.76 19.50
N VAL A 254 11.88 -8.64 18.28
CA VAL A 254 12.22 -9.52 17.15
C VAL A 254 13.70 -9.40 16.76
N LEU A 255 14.27 -8.18 16.80
CA LEU A 255 15.69 -7.96 16.51
C LEU A 255 16.61 -8.59 17.56
N ARG A 256 16.20 -8.63 18.84
CA ARG A 256 16.96 -9.34 19.90
C ARG A 256 17.06 -10.85 19.64
N GLU A 257 16.12 -11.42 18.88
CA GLU A 257 16.14 -12.81 18.43
C GLU A 257 16.96 -13.02 17.14
N GLY A 258 17.60 -11.97 16.60
CA GLY A 258 18.36 -12.02 15.36
C GLY A 258 17.48 -12.12 14.11
N LYS A 259 16.20 -11.74 14.21
CA LYS A 259 15.26 -11.70 13.11
C LYS A 259 15.12 -10.28 12.54
N GLN A 260 14.47 -10.12 11.39
CA GLN A 260 14.26 -8.85 10.70
C GLN A 260 12.78 -8.45 10.68
N ALA A 261 12.50 -7.18 10.35
CA ALA A 261 11.16 -6.61 10.34
C ALA A 261 10.84 -5.88 9.03
N ILE A 262 9.60 -6.03 8.57
CA ILE A 262 9.03 -5.22 7.49
C ILE A 262 7.92 -4.35 8.09
N VAL A 263 7.94 -3.06 7.76
CA VAL A 263 6.89 -2.11 8.15
C VAL A 263 6.27 -1.51 6.90
N LEU A 264 5.01 -1.84 6.67
CA LEU A 264 4.24 -1.27 5.57
C LEU A 264 3.55 0.02 6.06
N ILE A 265 3.81 1.10 5.35
CA ILE A 265 3.21 2.42 5.60
C ILE A 265 2.70 2.94 4.24
N PRO A 266 1.48 3.49 4.17
CA PRO A 266 0.98 4.10 2.94
C PRO A 266 1.93 5.21 2.47
N GLU A 267 2.20 5.30 1.16
CA GLU A 267 3.22 6.21 0.63
C GLU A 267 3.02 7.68 1.04
N ILE A 268 1.76 8.10 1.16
CA ILE A 268 1.38 9.45 1.62
C ILE A 268 1.77 9.67 3.09
N ALA A 269 1.75 8.63 3.92
CA ALA A 269 2.10 8.69 5.33
C ALA A 269 3.60 8.46 5.60
N LEU A 270 4.37 8.06 4.58
CA LEU A 270 5.82 7.87 4.67
C LEU A 270 6.54 9.22 4.59
N THR A 271 6.35 10.02 5.63
CA THR A 271 6.97 11.35 5.75
C THR A 271 8.39 11.25 6.30
N PHE A 272 9.16 12.34 6.12
CA PHE A 272 10.50 12.46 6.72
C PHE A 272 10.47 12.23 8.24
N GLN A 273 9.47 12.77 8.94
CA GLN A 273 9.32 12.59 10.38
C GLN A 273 9.09 11.14 10.79
N THR A 274 8.26 10.42 10.04
CA THR A 274 8.01 8.99 10.26
C THR A 274 9.31 8.19 10.09
N VAL A 275 10.04 8.41 9.02
CA VAL A 275 11.32 7.73 8.75
C VAL A 275 12.36 8.07 9.81
N LEU A 276 12.44 9.34 10.24
CA LEU A 276 13.37 9.78 11.27
C LEU A 276 13.11 9.10 12.63
N ARG A 277 11.84 8.87 13.00
CA ARG A 277 11.50 8.11 14.23
C ARG A 277 12.12 6.69 14.18
N PHE A 278 11.97 5.96 13.10
CA PHE A 278 12.60 4.65 12.95
C PHE A 278 14.12 4.73 12.93
N TYR A 279 14.68 5.72 12.23
CA TYR A 279 16.13 5.91 12.17
C TYR A 279 16.73 6.23 13.55
N ASN A 280 16.03 6.99 14.39
CA ASN A 280 16.46 7.28 15.77
C ASN A 280 16.57 5.99 16.61
N HIS A 281 15.67 5.03 16.42
CA HIS A 281 15.67 3.76 17.16
C HIS A 281 16.68 2.75 16.60
N PHE A 282 16.76 2.57 15.28
CA PHE A 282 17.46 1.45 14.65
C PHE A 282 18.71 1.86 13.86
N GLY A 283 18.94 3.18 13.66
CA GLY A 283 20.15 3.71 13.00
C GLY A 283 20.28 3.29 11.54
N GLU A 284 21.52 2.99 11.12
CA GLU A 284 21.86 2.71 9.72
C GLU A 284 21.36 1.35 9.20
N ARG A 285 20.88 0.49 10.09
CA ARG A 285 20.29 -0.81 9.74
C ARG A 285 18.82 -0.72 9.34
N VAL A 286 18.26 0.51 9.23
CA VAL A 286 16.95 0.83 8.64
C VAL A 286 17.14 1.23 7.19
N SER A 287 16.20 0.85 6.34
CA SER A 287 16.07 1.40 4.99
C SER A 287 14.62 1.63 4.61
N ILE A 288 14.43 2.39 3.54
CA ILE A 288 13.12 2.71 2.98
C ILE A 288 13.00 2.26 1.53
N LEU A 289 11.76 1.96 1.14
CA LEU A 289 11.35 1.86 -0.26
C LEU A 289 10.27 2.92 -0.52
N ASN A 290 10.32 3.57 -1.67
CA ASN A 290 9.29 4.46 -2.15
C ASN A 290 9.23 4.47 -3.69
N SER A 291 8.18 5.05 -4.27
CA SER A 291 7.98 5.09 -5.73
C SER A 291 8.99 5.99 -6.47
N ARG A 292 9.62 6.95 -5.76
CA ARG A 292 10.58 7.92 -6.33
C ARG A 292 11.99 7.36 -6.45
N MET A 293 12.27 6.19 -5.85
CA MET A 293 13.58 5.55 -5.94
C MET A 293 13.86 5.04 -7.35
N SER A 294 15.08 5.31 -7.80
CA SER A 294 15.60 4.70 -9.03
C SER A 294 15.67 3.18 -8.91
N PRO A 295 15.63 2.44 -10.04
CA PRO A 295 15.79 0.99 -10.03
C PRO A 295 17.08 0.54 -9.35
N GLY A 296 18.19 1.30 -9.50
CA GLY A 296 19.47 1.01 -8.86
C GLY A 296 19.43 1.17 -7.34
N GLU A 297 18.82 2.21 -6.83
CA GLU A 297 18.64 2.41 -5.39
C GLU A 297 17.81 1.27 -4.79
N ARG A 298 16.70 0.92 -5.43
CA ARG A 298 15.83 -0.19 -4.98
C ARG A 298 16.60 -1.53 -4.97
N SER A 299 17.35 -1.82 -6.03
CA SER A 299 18.18 -3.02 -6.13
C SER A 299 19.23 -3.08 -5.02
N ASP A 300 19.89 -1.95 -4.72
CA ASP A 300 20.88 -1.87 -3.65
C ASP A 300 20.24 -2.15 -2.27
N GLN A 301 19.02 -1.66 -1.97
CA GLN A 301 18.35 -1.94 -0.70
C GLN A 301 17.95 -3.41 -0.58
N PHE A 302 17.46 -4.03 -1.64
CA PHE A 302 17.14 -5.46 -1.63
C PHE A 302 18.37 -6.34 -1.45
N GLU A 303 19.49 -5.99 -2.08
CA GLU A 303 20.74 -6.73 -1.91
C GLU A 303 21.29 -6.56 -0.49
N ARG A 304 21.21 -5.35 0.10
CA ARG A 304 21.55 -5.12 1.51
C ARG A 304 20.70 -5.96 2.46
N ALA A 305 19.38 -6.02 2.21
CA ALA A 305 18.46 -6.85 3.00
C ALA A 305 18.83 -8.34 2.90
N LYS A 306 19.07 -8.84 1.68
CA LYS A 306 19.44 -10.24 1.42
C LYS A 306 20.75 -10.63 2.12
N ARG A 307 21.73 -9.69 2.22
CA ARG A 307 23.01 -9.91 2.90
C ARG A 307 22.95 -9.71 4.43
N GLY A 308 21.79 -9.41 5.01
CA GLY A 308 21.67 -9.15 6.44
C GLY A 308 22.30 -7.83 6.90
N LEU A 309 22.51 -6.87 5.96
CA LEU A 309 23.02 -5.55 6.28
C LEU A 309 21.90 -4.58 6.73
N LEU A 310 20.65 -5.02 6.67
CA LEU A 310 19.46 -4.30 7.14
C LEU A 310 18.68 -5.17 8.11
N ASP A 311 18.11 -4.54 9.11
CA ASP A 311 17.21 -5.16 10.09
C ASP A 311 15.75 -4.77 9.84
N VAL A 312 15.52 -3.54 9.36
CA VAL A 312 14.16 -3.01 9.18
C VAL A 312 14.02 -2.41 7.78
N MET A 313 12.99 -2.84 7.07
CA MET A 313 12.58 -2.23 5.81
C MET A 313 11.22 -1.55 5.97
N ILE A 314 11.15 -0.25 5.61
CA ILE A 314 9.92 0.54 5.67
C ILE A 314 9.51 0.91 4.25
N GLY A 315 8.22 0.84 3.95
CA GLY A 315 7.74 1.31 2.65
C GLY A 315 6.28 0.96 2.36
N PRO A 316 5.83 1.27 1.14
CA PRO A 316 4.49 0.93 0.70
C PRO A 316 4.36 -0.59 0.48
N ARG A 317 3.22 -1.04 -0.01
CA ARG A 317 2.93 -2.47 -0.25
C ARG A 317 4.07 -3.25 -0.92
N SER A 318 4.89 -2.62 -1.76
CA SER A 318 6.02 -3.30 -2.43
C SER A 318 7.17 -3.67 -1.48
N ALA A 319 7.26 -3.03 -0.32
CA ALA A 319 8.23 -3.39 0.70
C ALA A 319 7.97 -4.78 1.30
N LEU A 320 6.72 -5.28 1.16
CA LEU A 320 6.36 -6.64 1.55
C LEU A 320 7.24 -7.70 0.92
N PHE A 321 7.85 -7.46 -0.24
CA PHE A 321 8.68 -8.42 -0.96
C PHE A 321 10.19 -8.27 -0.69
N THR A 322 10.58 -7.54 0.35
CA THR A 322 11.98 -7.42 0.76
C THR A 322 12.57 -8.80 1.07
N PRO A 323 13.70 -9.20 0.46
CA PRO A 323 14.26 -10.54 0.60
C PRO A 323 15.05 -10.71 1.90
N PHE A 324 14.40 -10.59 3.03
CA PHE A 324 14.98 -10.85 4.34
C PHE A 324 15.16 -12.35 4.59
N PRO A 325 16.36 -12.83 4.94
CA PRO A 325 16.62 -14.25 5.17
C PRO A 325 15.96 -14.79 6.46
N ASN A 326 15.76 -13.96 7.46
CA ASN A 326 15.20 -14.35 8.76
C ASN A 326 14.11 -13.36 9.21
N LEU A 327 13.01 -13.30 8.45
CA LEU A 327 11.91 -12.39 8.73
C LEU A 327 11.16 -12.84 10.01
N GLY A 328 10.99 -11.93 10.97
CA GLY A 328 10.31 -12.22 12.24
C GLY A 328 8.98 -11.50 12.42
N VAL A 329 8.80 -10.31 11.84
CA VAL A 329 7.54 -9.57 11.96
C VAL A 329 7.25 -8.75 10.70
N ILE A 330 5.98 -8.69 10.33
CA ILE A 330 5.42 -7.80 9.31
C ILE A 330 4.39 -6.92 9.99
N ILE A 331 4.61 -5.61 9.98
CA ILE A 331 3.69 -4.61 10.54
C ILE A 331 3.05 -3.86 9.38
N ILE A 332 1.73 -3.70 9.43
CA ILE A 332 0.96 -2.91 8.45
C ILE A 332 0.28 -1.78 9.20
N ASP A 333 0.80 -0.57 9.05
CA ASP A 333 0.17 0.63 9.61
C ASP A 333 -0.93 1.15 8.70
N GLU A 334 -1.99 1.71 9.28
CA GLU A 334 -3.21 2.14 8.58
C GLU A 334 -3.74 1.04 7.62
N GLU A 335 -3.94 -0.18 8.15
CA GLU A 335 -4.23 -1.40 7.38
C GLU A 335 -5.49 -1.29 6.48
N HIS A 336 -6.40 -0.36 6.83
CA HIS A 336 -7.63 -0.08 6.11
C HIS A 336 -7.42 0.67 4.78
N GLU A 337 -6.19 1.16 4.51
CA GLU A 337 -5.93 1.99 3.35
C GLU A 337 -6.06 1.21 2.03
N ALA A 338 -6.87 1.77 1.11
CA ALA A 338 -7.09 1.17 -0.21
C ALA A 338 -5.79 1.02 -1.04
N ALA A 339 -4.74 1.78 -0.71
CA ALA A 339 -3.43 1.68 -1.35
C ALA A 339 -2.74 0.32 -1.17
N TYR A 340 -3.17 -0.48 -0.20
CA TYR A 340 -2.68 -1.83 0.01
C TYR A 340 -3.22 -2.86 -0.97
N LYS A 341 -4.27 -2.53 -1.72
CA LYS A 341 -4.75 -3.32 -2.87
C LYS A 341 -3.96 -2.96 -4.13
N SER A 342 -3.49 -3.98 -4.87
CA SER A 342 -2.84 -3.76 -6.15
C SER A 342 -3.85 -3.44 -7.25
N GLU A 343 -3.59 -2.40 -8.03
CA GLU A 343 -4.39 -2.07 -9.23
C GLU A 343 -3.94 -2.87 -10.48
N THR A 344 -2.73 -3.43 -10.43
CA THR A 344 -2.15 -4.25 -11.50
C THR A 344 -2.21 -5.73 -11.14
N VAL A 345 -2.26 -6.57 -12.16
CA VAL A 345 -2.30 -8.04 -12.00
C VAL A 345 -0.92 -8.57 -11.54
N PRO A 346 -0.90 -9.48 -10.55
CA PRO A 346 -2.02 -9.95 -9.73
C PRO A 346 -2.55 -8.83 -8.82
N ARG A 347 -3.88 -8.72 -8.73
CA ARG A 347 -4.55 -7.69 -7.91
C ARG A 347 -4.59 -8.11 -6.45
N TYR A 348 -3.42 -8.33 -5.85
CA TYR A 348 -3.28 -8.79 -4.48
C TYR A 348 -3.61 -7.70 -3.46
N HIS A 349 -4.01 -8.11 -2.26
CA HIS A 349 -4.12 -7.26 -1.09
C HIS A 349 -2.92 -7.49 -0.16
N ALA A 350 -2.23 -6.43 0.27
CA ALA A 350 -1.00 -6.56 1.06
C ALA A 350 -1.24 -7.25 2.40
N ARG A 351 -2.40 -7.06 3.06
CA ARG A 351 -2.77 -7.75 4.30
C ARG A 351 -2.79 -9.27 4.13
N GLU A 352 -3.56 -9.77 3.16
CA GLU A 352 -3.67 -11.21 2.91
C GLU A 352 -2.32 -11.81 2.48
N THR A 353 -1.59 -11.06 1.65
CA THR A 353 -0.25 -11.48 1.20
C THR A 353 0.78 -11.47 2.32
N ALA A 354 0.68 -10.53 3.29
CA ALA A 354 1.52 -10.49 4.47
C ALA A 354 1.25 -11.68 5.40
N ILE A 355 -0.02 -12.04 5.59
CA ILE A 355 -0.41 -13.21 6.38
C ILE A 355 0.13 -14.49 5.73
N ALA A 356 -0.06 -14.66 4.42
CA ALA A 356 0.49 -15.80 3.70
C ALA A 356 2.03 -15.85 3.77
N ARG A 357 2.71 -14.69 3.64
CA ARG A 357 4.15 -14.61 3.79
C ARG A 357 4.59 -14.95 5.22
N GLY A 358 3.85 -14.46 6.23
CA GLY A 358 4.09 -14.79 7.64
C GLY A 358 4.07 -16.28 7.88
N MET A 359 3.04 -16.97 7.39
CA MET A 359 2.93 -18.43 7.47
C MET A 359 4.11 -19.16 6.78
N LEU A 360 4.53 -18.68 5.59
CA LEU A 360 5.65 -19.29 4.86
C LEU A 360 7.01 -19.08 5.53
N CYS A 361 7.20 -18.01 6.31
CA CYS A 361 8.47 -17.64 6.92
C CYS A 361 8.52 -17.84 8.43
N GLY A 362 7.42 -18.19 9.09
CA GLY A 362 7.28 -18.19 10.54
C GLY A 362 7.36 -16.78 11.14
N ALA A 363 6.87 -15.75 10.40
CA ALA A 363 6.88 -14.37 10.84
C ALA A 363 5.50 -13.93 11.33
N HIS A 364 5.46 -13.18 12.43
CA HIS A 364 4.23 -12.62 12.99
C HIS A 364 3.70 -11.46 12.16
N VAL A 365 2.38 -11.24 12.19
CA VAL A 365 1.74 -10.13 11.47
C VAL A 365 1.00 -9.24 12.46
N VAL A 366 1.25 -7.93 12.40
CA VAL A 366 0.58 -6.92 13.22
C VAL A 366 -0.07 -5.89 12.29
N LEU A 367 -1.38 -5.75 12.42
CA LEU A 367 -2.21 -4.80 11.68
C LEU A 367 -2.56 -3.65 12.61
N GLY A 368 -2.29 -2.43 12.20
CA GLY A 368 -2.59 -1.26 13.02
C GLY A 368 -3.50 -0.27 12.31
N SER A 369 -4.50 0.22 13.03
CA SER A 369 -5.41 1.25 12.53
C SER A 369 -6.10 2.00 13.66
N ALA A 370 -6.49 3.25 13.39
CA ALA A 370 -7.44 3.98 14.24
C ALA A 370 -8.89 3.67 13.86
N THR A 371 -9.09 3.28 12.62
CA THR A 371 -10.38 2.93 12.02
C THR A 371 -10.19 1.66 11.20
N PRO A 372 -10.08 0.49 11.83
CA PRO A 372 -9.85 -0.77 11.14
C PRO A 372 -10.79 -0.99 9.97
N SER A 373 -10.38 -1.78 8.98
CA SER A 373 -11.31 -2.24 7.97
C SER A 373 -12.36 -3.17 8.61
N VAL A 374 -13.59 -3.12 8.09
CA VAL A 374 -14.68 -3.97 8.59
C VAL A 374 -14.29 -5.44 8.52
N GLU A 375 -13.54 -5.84 7.50
CA GLU A 375 -13.00 -7.19 7.33
C GLU A 375 -12.02 -7.59 8.44
N SER A 376 -11.09 -6.72 8.80
CA SER A 376 -10.11 -7.01 9.86
C SER A 376 -10.76 -7.07 11.23
N TYR A 377 -11.70 -6.18 11.49
CA TYR A 377 -12.40 -6.13 12.77
C TYR A 377 -13.37 -7.31 12.93
N ASP A 378 -14.10 -7.69 11.87
CA ASP A 378 -14.95 -8.89 11.89
C ASP A 378 -14.14 -10.16 12.19
N ARG A 379 -12.98 -10.34 11.55
CA ARG A 379 -12.06 -11.46 11.84
C ARG A 379 -11.54 -11.43 13.28
N ALA A 380 -11.34 -10.26 13.85
CA ALA A 380 -10.94 -10.12 15.24
C ALA A 380 -12.08 -10.50 16.19
N GLN A 381 -13.32 -10.09 15.90
CA GLN A 381 -14.51 -10.48 16.66
C GLN A 381 -14.76 -12.00 16.58
N GLN A 382 -14.45 -12.63 15.47
CA GLN A 382 -14.56 -14.09 15.29
C GLN A 382 -13.36 -14.86 15.89
N GLY A 383 -12.39 -14.17 16.50
CA GLY A 383 -11.21 -14.81 17.10
C GLY A 383 -10.17 -15.29 16.10
N GLN A 384 -10.31 -14.98 14.81
CA GLN A 384 -9.30 -15.28 13.79
C GLN A 384 -8.07 -14.35 13.93
N TYR A 385 -8.26 -13.12 14.42
CA TYR A 385 -7.20 -12.19 14.81
C TYR A 385 -7.27 -11.95 16.31
N ARG A 386 -6.15 -11.59 16.91
CA ARG A 386 -6.09 -11.12 18.30
C ARG A 386 -6.30 -9.63 18.34
N LEU A 387 -7.33 -9.16 19.04
CA LEU A 387 -7.64 -7.74 19.18
C LEU A 387 -6.91 -7.14 20.38
N PHE A 388 -6.24 -6.01 20.16
CA PHE A 388 -5.65 -5.15 21.16
C PHE A 388 -6.14 -3.72 20.98
N GLU A 389 -6.64 -3.10 22.04
CA GLU A 389 -7.26 -1.77 21.97
C GLU A 389 -6.48 -0.71 22.75
N MET A 390 -6.33 0.47 22.12
CA MET A 390 -5.71 1.66 22.72
C MET A 390 -6.76 2.80 22.67
N LYS A 391 -7.59 2.89 23.70
CA LYS A 391 -8.74 3.80 23.74
C LYS A 391 -8.37 5.25 24.08
N GLU A 392 -7.17 5.51 24.60
CA GLU A 392 -6.72 6.82 25.06
C GLU A 392 -5.58 7.37 24.23
N ARG A 393 -5.51 8.69 24.14
CA ARG A 393 -4.36 9.42 23.58
C ARG A 393 -3.20 9.44 24.58
N VAL A 394 -1.96 9.35 24.10
CA VAL A 394 -0.75 9.41 24.93
C VAL A 394 -0.72 10.67 25.82
N SER A 395 -1.21 11.79 25.31
CA SER A 395 -1.22 13.08 26.02
C SER A 395 -2.39 13.25 27.00
N ALA A 396 -3.23 12.21 27.23
CA ALA A 396 -4.46 12.25 28.01
C ALA A 396 -5.41 13.43 27.64
N ARG A 397 -5.31 13.95 26.42
CA ARG A 397 -6.12 15.08 25.95
C ARG A 397 -7.47 14.57 25.41
N PRO A 398 -8.54 15.32 25.67
CA PRO A 398 -9.84 14.95 25.16
C PRO A 398 -9.85 14.95 23.63
N LEU A 399 -10.72 14.14 23.07
CA LEU A 399 -11.03 14.16 21.64
C LEU A 399 -11.64 15.53 21.28
N PRO A 400 -11.49 15.98 20.02
CA PRO A 400 -12.08 17.24 19.58
C PRO A 400 -13.61 17.20 19.68
N THR A 401 -14.21 18.36 19.97
CA THR A 401 -15.68 18.49 19.90
C THR A 401 -16.13 18.52 18.46
N VAL A 402 -17.06 17.64 18.09
CA VAL A 402 -17.56 17.53 16.73
C VAL A 402 -18.99 18.06 16.67
N TYR A 403 -19.24 18.96 15.73
CA TYR A 403 -20.56 19.52 15.45
C TYR A 403 -21.03 19.04 14.07
N THR A 404 -22.17 18.42 14.00
CA THR A 404 -22.84 18.11 12.73
C THR A 404 -23.81 19.22 12.36
N VAL A 405 -23.69 19.75 11.15
CA VAL A 405 -24.56 20.81 10.61
C VAL A 405 -25.38 20.26 9.46
N ASP A 406 -26.71 20.39 9.59
CA ASP A 406 -27.67 20.01 8.55
C ASP A 406 -27.73 21.12 7.48
N LEU A 407 -27.20 20.83 6.29
CA LEU A 407 -27.23 21.77 5.16
C LEU A 407 -28.65 21.99 4.60
N ARG A 408 -29.62 21.13 4.92
CA ARG A 408 -31.01 21.30 4.54
C ARG A 408 -31.64 22.44 5.36
N GLU A 409 -31.32 22.51 6.64
CA GLU A 409 -31.74 23.60 7.53
C GLU A 409 -31.06 24.92 7.16
N GLU A 410 -29.78 24.93 6.91
CA GLU A 410 -29.06 26.11 6.41
C GLU A 410 -29.73 26.68 5.16
N LEU A 411 -30.13 25.80 4.21
CA LEU A 411 -30.82 26.20 3.00
C LEU A 411 -32.21 26.79 3.27
N ARG A 412 -32.96 26.19 4.20
CA ARG A 412 -34.30 26.70 4.62
C ARG A 412 -34.19 28.07 5.29
N ASN A 413 -33.11 28.29 6.05
CA ASN A 413 -32.80 29.55 6.69
C ASN A 413 -32.18 30.61 5.77
N GLY A 414 -32.12 30.32 4.45
CA GLY A 414 -31.61 31.23 3.42
C GLY A 414 -30.11 31.19 3.17
N ASN A 415 -29.34 30.40 3.92
CA ASN A 415 -27.93 30.24 3.66
C ASN A 415 -27.68 29.29 2.49
N ARG A 416 -27.28 29.86 1.34
CA ARG A 416 -26.91 29.11 0.11
C ARG A 416 -25.41 28.99 -0.07
N SER A 417 -24.62 29.41 0.90
CA SER A 417 -23.18 29.42 0.86
C SER A 417 -22.58 28.01 0.99
N ILE A 418 -21.31 27.86 0.61
CA ILE A 418 -20.54 26.62 0.82
C ILE A 418 -20.23 26.43 2.33
N LEU A 419 -20.12 27.53 3.07
CA LEU A 419 -19.84 27.52 4.51
C LEU A 419 -21.13 27.73 5.28
N SER A 420 -21.41 26.84 6.22
CA SER A 420 -22.50 27.02 7.19
C SER A 420 -22.22 28.21 8.11
N ASP A 421 -23.26 28.77 8.71
CA ASP A 421 -23.14 29.89 9.63
C ASP A 421 -22.26 29.54 10.84
N ARG A 422 -22.39 28.32 11.36
CA ARG A 422 -21.55 27.82 12.45
C ARG A 422 -20.08 27.76 12.05
N LEU A 423 -19.76 27.16 10.91
CA LEU A 423 -18.36 27.06 10.45
C LEU A 423 -17.78 28.44 10.21
N ARG A 424 -18.52 29.36 9.59
CA ARG A 424 -18.09 30.72 9.33
C ARG A 424 -17.77 31.48 10.65
N LYS A 425 -18.61 31.37 11.67
CA LYS A 425 -18.38 31.97 12.99
C LYS A 425 -17.12 31.43 13.64
N LEU A 426 -16.92 30.12 13.65
CA LEU A 426 -15.72 29.49 14.22
C LEU A 426 -14.46 29.84 13.43
N MET A 427 -14.52 29.97 12.12
CA MET A 427 -13.39 30.43 11.30
C MET A 427 -12.98 31.86 11.66
N THR A 428 -13.95 32.78 11.81
CA THR A 428 -13.67 34.15 12.26
C THR A 428 -12.97 34.17 13.61
N ASP A 429 -13.51 33.44 14.60
CA ASP A 429 -12.90 33.34 15.95
C ASP A 429 -11.47 32.80 15.92
N ARG A 430 -11.18 31.78 15.09
CA ARG A 430 -9.84 31.21 14.99
C ARG A 430 -8.83 32.16 14.31
N LEU A 431 -9.27 32.88 13.29
CA LEU A 431 -8.44 33.87 12.60
C LEU A 431 -8.08 35.02 13.53
N GLU A 432 -9.03 35.51 14.36
CA GLU A 432 -8.79 36.52 15.37
C GLU A 432 -7.77 36.04 16.43
N LYS A 433 -7.81 34.75 16.80
CA LYS A 433 -6.88 34.11 17.73
C LYS A 433 -5.54 33.71 17.11
N LYS A 434 -5.36 33.93 15.79
CA LYS A 434 -4.18 33.52 15.01
C LYS A 434 -3.94 32.00 15.08
N GLU A 435 -5.02 31.24 15.09
CA GLU A 435 -5.02 29.78 15.04
C GLU A 435 -5.24 29.29 13.61
N GLN A 436 -4.76 28.09 13.32
CA GLN A 436 -4.85 27.55 11.96
C GLN A 436 -6.13 26.73 11.74
N ILE A 437 -6.62 26.76 10.52
CA ILE A 437 -7.87 26.11 10.08
C ILE A 437 -7.57 25.15 8.94
N MET A 438 -8.18 23.97 8.97
CA MET A 438 -8.18 23.04 7.84
C MET A 438 -9.60 22.91 7.27
N LEU A 439 -9.75 23.09 5.95
CA LEU A 439 -10.98 22.84 5.24
C LEU A 439 -10.83 21.61 4.33
N PHE A 440 -11.54 20.58 4.68
CA PHE A 440 -11.49 19.30 4.01
C PHE A 440 -12.66 19.09 3.05
N LEU A 441 -12.35 18.74 1.79
CA LEU A 441 -13.33 18.32 0.80
C LEU A 441 -12.97 16.93 0.29
N ASN A 442 -13.84 15.95 0.52
CA ASN A 442 -13.61 14.62 -0.05
C ASN A 442 -14.06 14.57 -1.50
N ARG A 443 -13.14 14.87 -2.44
CA ARG A 443 -13.39 14.76 -3.88
C ARG A 443 -12.40 13.80 -4.52
N ARG A 444 -12.79 12.53 -4.66
CA ARG A 444 -12.16 11.61 -5.62
C ARG A 444 -13.14 11.40 -6.78
N GLY A 445 -12.73 11.83 -7.99
CA GLY A 445 -13.52 11.67 -9.22
C GLY A 445 -14.62 12.70 -9.40
N VAL A 446 -15.31 12.62 -10.54
CA VAL A 446 -16.57 13.34 -10.78
C VAL A 446 -17.63 12.61 -9.97
N ALA A 447 -18.14 13.23 -8.91
CA ALA A 447 -19.28 12.68 -8.20
C ALA A 447 -20.50 12.71 -9.14
N GLY A 448 -20.71 11.61 -9.84
CA GLY A 448 -21.80 11.45 -10.80
C GLY A 448 -23.13 11.15 -10.15
N PHE A 449 -23.18 10.99 -8.82
CA PHE A 449 -24.43 10.73 -8.12
C PHE A 449 -25.36 11.96 -8.10
N VAL A 450 -26.63 11.68 -8.04
CA VAL A 450 -27.70 12.69 -8.00
C VAL A 450 -28.41 12.65 -6.68
N SER A 451 -28.49 13.81 -6.03
CA SER A 451 -29.19 13.97 -4.74
C SER A 451 -30.12 15.17 -4.74
N CYS A 452 -31.12 15.12 -3.89
CA CYS A 452 -32.02 16.25 -3.59
C CYS A 452 -31.40 17.13 -2.50
N ARG A 453 -31.19 18.40 -2.77
CA ARG A 453 -30.63 19.33 -1.78
C ARG A 453 -31.64 19.76 -0.72
N SER A 454 -32.95 19.55 -0.97
CA SER A 454 -34.00 19.94 -0.05
C SER A 454 -34.25 18.91 1.06
N CYS A 455 -34.14 17.61 0.76
CA CYS A 455 -34.35 16.53 1.72
C CYS A 455 -33.20 15.57 1.92
N GLY A 456 -32.13 15.68 1.11
CA GLY A 456 -30.96 14.80 1.18
C GLY A 456 -31.13 13.47 0.44
N GLU A 457 -32.31 13.17 -0.13
CA GLU A 457 -32.58 11.92 -0.85
C GLU A 457 -31.59 11.71 -2.00
N VAL A 458 -31.07 10.50 -2.12
CA VAL A 458 -30.14 10.07 -3.19
C VAL A 458 -30.81 9.04 -4.06
N ILE A 459 -30.66 9.17 -5.38
CA ILE A 459 -31.24 8.22 -6.32
C ILE A 459 -30.38 6.96 -6.34
N LYS A 460 -30.91 5.88 -5.77
CA LYS A 460 -30.26 4.58 -5.61
C LYS A 460 -30.77 3.55 -6.61
N CYS A 461 -29.96 2.52 -6.84
CA CYS A 461 -30.35 1.34 -7.60
C CYS A 461 -31.30 0.45 -6.77
N PRO A 462 -32.47 0.06 -7.31
CA PRO A 462 -33.43 -0.76 -6.57
C PRO A 462 -32.97 -2.20 -6.31
N HIS A 463 -31.90 -2.64 -7.00
CA HIS A 463 -31.38 -4.01 -6.89
C HIS A 463 -30.10 -4.12 -6.05
N CYS A 464 -29.31 -3.06 -5.99
CA CYS A 464 -27.96 -3.09 -5.39
C CYS A 464 -27.80 -2.11 -4.22
N ASP A 465 -28.77 -1.26 -3.96
CA ASP A 465 -28.77 -0.18 -2.95
C ASP A 465 -27.59 0.81 -3.03
N VAL A 466 -26.85 0.82 -4.13
CA VAL A 466 -25.79 1.79 -4.41
C VAL A 466 -26.34 2.98 -5.19
N SER A 467 -25.73 4.16 -5.04
CA SER A 467 -26.12 5.36 -5.77
C SER A 467 -25.97 5.17 -7.28
N LEU A 468 -26.95 5.66 -8.05
CA LEU A 468 -26.87 5.69 -9.50
C LEU A 468 -25.99 6.86 -9.97
N ASN A 469 -25.19 6.62 -11.00
CA ASN A 469 -24.34 7.63 -11.61
C ASN A 469 -25.01 8.27 -12.83
N LEU A 470 -24.96 9.60 -12.90
CA LEU A 470 -25.42 10.36 -14.06
C LEU A 470 -24.38 10.31 -15.18
N HIS A 471 -24.77 9.80 -16.33
CA HIS A 471 -23.97 9.77 -17.55
C HIS A 471 -24.25 10.97 -18.45
N ASN A 472 -23.36 11.21 -19.41
CA ASN A 472 -23.46 12.34 -20.35
C ASN A 472 -24.69 12.27 -21.27
N ASP A 473 -25.25 11.07 -21.44
CA ASP A 473 -26.49 10.85 -22.21
C ASP A 473 -27.78 11.16 -21.40
N GLY A 474 -27.63 11.65 -20.17
CA GLY A 474 -28.75 12.01 -19.30
C GLY A 474 -29.42 10.82 -18.59
N LYS A 475 -28.78 9.65 -18.59
CA LYS A 475 -29.26 8.47 -17.87
C LYS A 475 -28.54 8.32 -16.53
N LEU A 476 -29.27 7.77 -15.57
CA LEU A 476 -28.76 7.29 -14.29
C LEU A 476 -28.48 5.79 -14.41
N VAL A 477 -27.26 5.36 -14.15
CA VAL A 477 -26.78 3.99 -14.39
C VAL A 477 -26.18 3.37 -13.12
N CYS A 478 -26.53 2.11 -12.86
CA CYS A 478 -25.88 1.28 -11.86
C CYS A 478 -24.74 0.48 -12.49
N HIS A 479 -23.51 0.67 -12.01
CA HIS A 479 -22.33 -0.05 -12.53
C HIS A 479 -22.15 -1.46 -11.96
N TYR A 480 -23.02 -1.89 -11.02
CA TYR A 480 -23.05 -3.27 -10.53
C TYR A 480 -23.92 -4.18 -11.41
N CYS A 481 -25.20 -3.83 -11.55
CA CYS A 481 -26.15 -4.70 -12.27
C CYS A 481 -26.52 -4.20 -13.67
N GLY A 482 -26.09 -2.99 -14.07
CA GLY A 482 -26.44 -2.39 -15.37
C GLY A 482 -27.83 -1.75 -15.40
N TYR A 483 -28.55 -1.66 -14.29
CA TYR A 483 -29.85 -0.97 -14.24
C TYR A 483 -29.71 0.48 -14.71
N GLN A 484 -30.67 0.94 -15.53
CA GLN A 484 -30.68 2.29 -16.08
C GLN A 484 -32.06 2.92 -15.97
N GLN A 485 -32.10 4.22 -15.67
CA GLN A 485 -33.31 5.03 -15.71
C GLN A 485 -32.98 6.45 -16.21
N PRO A 486 -33.97 7.21 -16.75
CA PRO A 486 -33.78 8.62 -17.09
C PRO A 486 -33.47 9.48 -15.86
N MET A 487 -32.78 10.63 -16.06
CA MET A 487 -32.58 11.61 -15.01
C MET A 487 -33.93 12.08 -14.47
N VAL A 488 -34.08 12.05 -13.13
CA VAL A 488 -35.28 12.52 -12.46
C VAL A 488 -35.35 14.05 -12.40
N LYS A 489 -36.46 14.65 -12.80
CA LYS A 489 -36.67 16.12 -12.77
C LYS A 489 -37.13 16.63 -11.41
N LYS A 490 -37.79 15.78 -10.64
CA LYS A 490 -38.26 16.07 -9.27
C LYS A 490 -37.85 14.97 -8.33
N CYS A 491 -37.58 15.31 -7.10
CA CYS A 491 -37.25 14.35 -6.07
C CYS A 491 -38.42 13.37 -5.85
N PRO A 492 -38.20 12.05 -5.88
CA PRO A 492 -39.26 11.07 -5.65
C PRO A 492 -39.81 11.12 -4.21
N SER A 493 -39.00 11.57 -3.26
CA SER A 493 -39.34 11.62 -1.83
C SER A 493 -40.10 12.90 -1.44
N CYS A 494 -39.62 14.10 -1.84
CA CYS A 494 -40.20 15.38 -1.41
C CYS A 494 -40.77 16.25 -2.52
N GLY A 495 -40.73 15.82 -3.80
CA GLY A 495 -41.27 16.56 -4.94
C GLY A 495 -40.43 17.80 -5.38
N SER A 496 -39.37 18.14 -4.67
CA SER A 496 -38.51 19.30 -4.96
C SER A 496 -37.84 19.18 -6.30
N SER A 497 -37.67 20.32 -7.01
CA SER A 497 -36.89 20.41 -8.25
C SER A 497 -35.39 20.61 -8.01
N TYR A 498 -34.93 20.77 -6.76
CA TYR A 498 -33.51 20.92 -6.42
C TYR A 498 -32.74 19.58 -6.43
N VAL A 499 -32.86 18.85 -7.54
CA VAL A 499 -32.19 17.56 -7.76
C VAL A 499 -31.02 17.76 -8.69
N GLY A 500 -29.84 17.29 -8.30
CA GLY A 500 -28.64 17.40 -9.12
C GLY A 500 -27.35 16.95 -8.44
N GLY A 501 -26.27 16.93 -9.21
CA GLY A 501 -24.93 16.60 -8.72
C GLY A 501 -24.22 17.78 -8.01
N PHE A 502 -23.25 17.46 -7.15
CA PHE A 502 -22.40 18.47 -6.48
C PHE A 502 -21.31 18.95 -7.41
N LYS A 503 -21.23 20.29 -7.64
CA LYS A 503 -20.32 20.91 -8.64
C LYS A 503 -19.16 21.75 -8.06
N ALA A 504 -18.96 21.82 -6.73
CA ALA A 504 -17.88 22.61 -6.15
C ALA A 504 -16.57 21.81 -6.09
N GLY A 505 -15.47 22.44 -6.52
CA GLY A 505 -14.10 21.91 -6.38
C GLY A 505 -13.26 22.76 -5.43
N THR A 506 -12.10 22.26 -5.02
CA THR A 506 -11.15 22.97 -4.13
C THR A 506 -10.81 24.37 -4.59
N GLN A 507 -10.68 24.59 -5.91
CA GLN A 507 -10.42 25.91 -6.50
C GLN A 507 -11.56 26.91 -6.25
N LYS A 508 -12.81 26.47 -6.42
CA LYS A 508 -13.98 27.33 -6.15
C LYS A 508 -14.11 27.64 -4.66
N ILE A 509 -13.78 26.66 -3.80
CA ILE A 509 -13.76 26.85 -2.36
C ILE A 509 -12.68 27.85 -1.97
N GLU A 510 -11.49 27.74 -2.51
CA GLU A 510 -10.40 28.70 -2.31
C GLU A 510 -10.82 30.14 -2.67
N GLN A 511 -11.39 30.33 -3.87
CA GLN A 511 -11.88 31.63 -4.31
C GLN A 511 -12.92 32.20 -3.37
N TYR A 512 -13.90 31.37 -2.96
CA TYR A 512 -14.95 31.76 -2.03
C TYR A 512 -14.38 32.16 -0.65
N VAL A 513 -13.47 31.35 -0.09
CA VAL A 513 -12.84 31.61 1.22
C VAL A 513 -12.02 32.91 1.18
N ARG A 514 -11.25 33.16 0.10
CA ARG A 514 -10.51 34.42 -0.07
C ARG A 514 -11.42 35.64 -0.16
N GLN A 515 -12.61 35.52 -0.74
CA GLN A 515 -13.62 36.60 -0.77
C GLN A 515 -14.25 36.87 0.60
N GLN A 516 -14.52 35.79 1.38
CA GLN A 516 -15.11 35.93 2.71
C GLN A 516 -14.11 36.39 3.79
N PHE A 517 -12.85 36.02 3.65
CA PHE A 517 -11.76 36.32 4.60
C PHE A 517 -10.55 36.93 3.84
N PRO A 518 -10.64 38.20 3.38
CA PRO A 518 -9.59 38.80 2.56
C PRO A 518 -8.23 38.94 3.24
N SER A 519 -8.21 39.02 4.57
CA SER A 519 -6.97 39.11 5.36
C SER A 519 -6.30 37.76 5.62
N ALA A 520 -6.98 36.64 5.39
CA ALA A 520 -6.45 35.31 5.66
C ALA A 520 -5.52 34.83 4.55
N ARG A 521 -4.39 34.24 4.95
CA ARG A 521 -3.45 33.57 4.04
C ARG A 521 -3.93 32.16 3.78
N VAL A 522 -4.37 31.90 2.54
CA VAL A 522 -4.99 30.63 2.15
C VAL A 522 -4.04 29.82 1.28
N LEU A 523 -3.79 28.57 1.64
CA LEU A 523 -3.10 27.57 0.83
C LEU A 523 -4.07 26.49 0.35
N ARG A 524 -3.85 26.00 -0.87
CA ARG A 524 -4.59 24.89 -1.45
C ARG A 524 -3.66 23.70 -1.72
N MET A 525 -4.11 22.50 -1.33
CA MET A 525 -3.38 21.26 -1.52
C MET A 525 -4.27 20.20 -2.17
N ASP A 526 -4.07 20.01 -3.46
CA ASP A 526 -4.73 18.99 -4.28
C ASP A 526 -3.77 18.42 -5.33
N LEU A 527 -4.24 17.50 -6.15
CA LEU A 527 -3.41 16.86 -7.18
C LEU A 527 -2.79 17.89 -8.16
N ASP A 528 -3.49 18.99 -8.46
CA ASP A 528 -3.00 19.97 -9.43
C ASP A 528 -1.87 20.81 -8.82
N THR A 529 -1.98 21.21 -7.56
CA THR A 529 -0.96 22.00 -6.86
C THR A 529 0.29 21.18 -6.48
N THR A 530 0.15 19.86 -6.37
CA THR A 530 1.23 18.96 -5.93
C THR A 530 1.96 18.24 -7.06
N ARG A 531 1.58 18.42 -8.33
CA ARG A 531 2.23 17.80 -9.51
C ARG A 531 3.70 18.18 -9.68
N LYS A 532 4.08 19.41 -9.30
CA LYS A 532 5.46 19.88 -9.40
C LYS A 532 6.34 19.17 -8.35
N LYS A 533 7.57 18.83 -8.74
CA LYS A 533 8.55 18.22 -7.82
C LYS A 533 8.78 19.14 -6.61
N GLY A 534 8.58 18.62 -5.39
CA GLY A 534 8.69 19.39 -4.16
C GLY A 534 7.45 20.24 -3.79
N GLY A 535 6.41 20.30 -4.63
CA GLY A 535 5.20 21.11 -4.36
C GLY A 535 4.45 20.64 -3.11
N TYR A 536 4.39 19.33 -2.89
CA TYR A 536 3.79 18.73 -1.71
C TYR A 536 4.52 19.18 -0.43
N GLU A 537 5.83 18.99 -0.38
CA GLU A 537 6.68 19.32 0.76
C GLU A 537 6.70 20.82 1.05
N SER A 538 6.70 21.65 0.01
CA SER A 538 6.67 23.10 0.13
C SER A 538 5.39 23.62 0.78
N ILE A 539 4.21 23.14 0.35
CA ILE A 539 2.92 23.54 0.94
C ILE A 539 2.85 23.15 2.41
N LEU A 540 3.31 21.94 2.75
CA LEU A 540 3.28 21.45 4.12
C LEU A 540 4.24 22.23 5.02
N SER A 541 5.45 22.53 4.54
CA SER A 541 6.42 23.34 5.29
C SER A 541 5.88 24.74 5.54
N ALA A 542 5.33 25.39 4.53
CA ALA A 542 4.73 26.71 4.68
C ALA A 542 3.59 26.72 5.70
N PHE A 543 2.71 25.71 5.67
CA PHE A 543 1.63 25.61 6.66
C PHE A 543 2.15 25.29 8.06
N SER A 544 3.11 24.39 8.18
CA SER A 544 3.74 24.05 9.48
C SER A 544 4.47 25.23 10.11
N ASN A 545 5.11 26.07 9.27
CA ASN A 545 5.79 27.30 9.70
C ASN A 545 4.83 28.47 9.97
N GLN A 546 3.51 28.24 9.94
CA GLN A 546 2.49 29.28 10.14
C GLN A 546 2.54 30.42 9.11
N GLU A 547 3.03 30.14 7.89
CA GLU A 547 3.02 31.08 6.76
C GLU A 547 1.62 31.20 6.15
N ALA A 548 0.69 30.32 6.51
CA ALA A 548 -0.71 30.35 6.12
C ALA A 548 -1.64 30.03 7.29
N ASP A 549 -2.84 30.63 7.23
CA ASP A 549 -3.87 30.54 8.26
C ASP A 549 -4.91 29.45 7.95
N ILE A 550 -5.20 29.25 6.65
CA ILE A 550 -6.19 28.29 6.17
C ILE A 550 -5.55 27.36 5.14
N LEU A 551 -5.66 26.04 5.39
CA LEU A 551 -5.30 25.00 4.43
C LEU A 551 -6.57 24.35 3.87
N ILE A 552 -6.78 24.47 2.57
CA ILE A 552 -7.90 23.84 1.85
C ILE A 552 -7.36 22.63 1.08
N GLY A 553 -7.99 21.47 1.23
CA GLY A 553 -7.52 20.34 0.44
C GLY A 553 -8.43 19.13 0.48
N THR A 554 -7.91 18.07 -0.16
CA THR A 554 -8.56 16.76 -0.22
C THR A 554 -7.93 15.79 0.79
N GLN A 555 -8.10 14.50 0.61
CA GLN A 555 -7.55 13.46 1.50
C GLN A 555 -6.05 13.63 1.84
N MET A 556 -5.29 14.35 1.00
CA MET A 556 -3.85 14.56 1.20
C MET A 556 -3.54 15.37 2.47
N ILE A 557 -4.43 16.28 2.88
CA ILE A 557 -4.21 17.13 4.08
C ILE A 557 -4.54 16.39 5.38
N VAL A 558 -5.33 15.31 5.28
CA VAL A 558 -5.80 14.55 6.46
C VAL A 558 -4.79 13.49 6.89
N LYS A 559 -3.85 13.09 6.01
CA LYS A 559 -2.95 11.95 6.21
C LYS A 559 -1.51 12.38 6.54
N GLY A 560 -0.89 11.71 7.50
CA GLY A 560 0.57 11.72 7.72
C GLY A 560 1.18 12.97 8.33
N HIS A 561 0.41 14.01 8.68
CA HIS A 561 0.94 15.28 9.17
C HIS A 561 0.42 15.64 10.55
N ASP A 562 1.26 16.30 11.33
CA ASP A 562 0.92 16.84 12.64
C ASP A 562 1.09 18.37 12.62
N PHE A 563 -0.03 19.08 12.80
CA PHE A 563 -0.07 20.54 12.84
C PHE A 563 -0.62 20.99 14.21
N PRO A 564 0.25 21.26 15.17
CA PRO A 564 -0.17 21.56 16.55
C PRO A 564 -1.07 22.81 16.69
N ASN A 565 -0.99 23.73 15.73
CA ASN A 565 -1.75 24.99 15.76
C ASN A 565 -3.12 24.91 15.07
N VAL A 566 -3.47 23.73 14.48
CA VAL A 566 -4.80 23.50 13.89
C VAL A 566 -5.80 23.19 14.99
N THR A 567 -6.70 24.11 15.23
CA THR A 567 -7.76 24.02 16.25
C THR A 567 -9.16 23.87 15.65
N LEU A 568 -9.34 24.17 14.35
CA LEU A 568 -10.60 24.00 13.64
C LEU A 568 -10.42 23.18 12.37
N VAL A 569 -11.27 22.17 12.21
CA VAL A 569 -11.40 21.40 10.97
C VAL A 569 -12.81 21.52 10.45
N GLY A 570 -12.99 22.03 9.23
CA GLY A 570 -14.26 22.09 8.53
C GLY A 570 -14.34 21.02 7.45
N ILE A 571 -15.32 20.13 7.53
CA ILE A 571 -15.61 19.10 6.52
C ILE A 571 -16.79 19.59 5.70
N LEU A 572 -16.55 19.99 4.44
CA LEU A 572 -17.47 20.82 3.68
C LEU A 572 -18.65 20.07 3.05
N ALA A 573 -18.49 18.79 2.75
CA ALA A 573 -19.55 17.99 2.15
C ALA A 573 -19.27 16.50 2.42
N ALA A 574 -19.72 16.01 3.56
CA ALA A 574 -19.53 14.61 3.95
C ALA A 574 -20.22 13.65 2.97
N ASP A 575 -21.34 14.06 2.40
CA ASP A 575 -22.14 13.28 1.45
C ASP A 575 -21.38 12.86 0.18
N LEU A 576 -20.33 13.58 -0.21
CA LEU A 576 -19.55 13.24 -1.40
C LEU A 576 -18.85 11.88 -1.29
N SER A 577 -18.48 11.47 -0.09
CA SER A 577 -17.91 10.14 0.15
C SER A 577 -18.98 9.07 0.36
N LEU A 578 -20.09 9.47 0.98
CA LEU A 578 -21.18 8.58 1.34
C LEU A 578 -21.90 7.99 0.11
N HIS A 579 -21.97 8.78 -0.97
CA HIS A 579 -22.75 8.43 -2.16
C HIS A 579 -21.90 8.04 -3.36
N ILE A 580 -20.66 7.60 -3.15
CA ILE A 580 -19.91 6.90 -4.19
C ILE A 580 -20.63 5.56 -4.47
N SER A 581 -20.71 5.18 -5.75
CA SER A 581 -21.30 3.88 -6.15
C SER A 581 -20.38 2.72 -5.76
N ASP A 582 -20.22 2.50 -4.46
CA ASP A 582 -19.40 1.46 -3.87
C ASP A 582 -20.02 1.08 -2.52
N TYR A 583 -20.17 -0.22 -2.26
CA TYR A 583 -20.72 -0.71 -1.00
C TYR A 583 -19.87 -0.31 0.23
N ARG A 584 -18.60 0.04 0.03
CA ARG A 584 -17.67 0.54 1.06
C ARG A 584 -17.80 2.04 1.33
N ALA A 585 -18.71 2.74 0.64
CA ALA A 585 -18.85 4.19 0.79
C ALA A 585 -19.12 4.64 2.23
N PRO A 586 -20.00 3.96 3.00
CA PRO A 586 -20.23 4.28 4.40
C PRO A 586 -18.98 4.11 5.27
N GLU A 587 -18.26 3.00 5.11
CA GLU A 587 -16.99 2.73 5.82
C GLU A 587 -15.94 3.80 5.53
N ARG A 588 -15.72 4.10 4.25
CA ARG A 588 -14.77 5.15 3.85
C ARG A 588 -15.16 6.53 4.38
N THR A 589 -16.44 6.81 4.42
CA THR A 589 -16.94 8.08 4.99
C THR A 589 -16.61 8.15 6.47
N PHE A 590 -16.95 7.11 7.24
CA PHE A 590 -16.60 7.03 8.65
C PHE A 590 -15.08 7.21 8.87
N GLN A 591 -14.25 6.47 8.14
CA GLN A 591 -12.78 6.53 8.24
C GLN A 591 -12.25 7.93 7.96
N LEU A 592 -12.73 8.57 6.89
CA LEU A 592 -12.28 9.90 6.50
C LEU A 592 -12.71 10.99 7.50
N LEU A 593 -13.94 10.93 7.98
CA LEU A 593 -14.47 11.88 8.97
C LEU A 593 -13.71 11.76 10.29
N THR A 594 -13.47 10.54 10.76
CA THR A 594 -12.73 10.27 12.01
C THR A 594 -11.26 10.69 11.88
N GLN A 595 -10.63 10.40 10.74
CA GLN A 595 -9.25 10.84 10.49
C GLN A 595 -9.14 12.37 10.42
N ALA A 596 -10.09 13.04 9.75
CA ALA A 596 -10.14 14.50 9.67
C ALA A 596 -10.38 15.12 11.05
N ALA A 597 -11.32 14.58 11.81
CA ALA A 597 -11.56 15.00 13.20
C ALA A 597 -10.32 14.85 14.06
N GLY A 598 -9.59 13.74 13.90
CA GLY A 598 -8.34 13.48 14.62
C GLY A 598 -7.19 14.48 14.33
N ARG A 599 -7.34 15.42 13.38
CA ARG A 599 -6.36 16.49 13.10
C ARG A 599 -6.55 17.71 13.98
N ALA A 600 -7.74 17.97 14.47
CA ALA A 600 -8.01 19.10 15.34
C ALA A 600 -7.46 18.88 16.77
N GLY A 601 -6.87 19.91 17.36
CA GLY A 601 -6.46 19.92 18.77
C GLY A 601 -5.32 18.97 19.12
N ARG A 602 -4.33 18.80 18.26
CA ARG A 602 -3.11 18.05 18.56
C ARG A 602 -2.10 18.83 19.41
N GLY A 603 -2.19 20.15 19.41
CA GLY A 603 -1.42 21.04 20.24
C GLY A 603 -1.94 21.14 21.68
N CYS A 604 -1.68 22.26 22.36
CA CYS A 604 -2.12 22.50 23.75
C CYS A 604 -3.60 22.91 23.88
N ARG A 605 -4.27 23.23 22.77
CA ARG A 605 -5.64 23.75 22.74
C ARG A 605 -6.61 22.66 22.30
N GLN A 606 -7.85 22.70 22.81
CA GLN A 606 -8.90 21.80 22.39
C GLN A 606 -9.28 22.11 20.94
N GLY A 607 -9.48 21.06 20.14
CA GLY A 607 -9.90 21.18 18.75
C GLY A 607 -11.43 21.13 18.60
N GLU A 608 -11.92 21.79 17.56
CA GLU A 608 -13.31 21.72 17.14
C GLU A 608 -13.40 21.25 15.69
N VAL A 609 -14.45 20.51 15.38
CA VAL A 609 -14.73 19.97 14.04
C VAL A 609 -16.14 20.29 13.63
N VAL A 610 -16.35 20.75 12.41
CA VAL A 610 -17.68 20.98 11.84
C VAL A 610 -17.87 20.06 10.64
N ILE A 611 -18.80 19.12 10.72
CA ILE A 611 -19.21 18.24 9.63
C ILE A 611 -20.46 18.83 8.99
N GLN A 612 -20.36 19.26 7.74
CA GLN A 612 -21.49 19.76 6.95
C GLN A 612 -22.05 18.64 6.06
N THR A 613 -23.33 18.35 6.15
CA THR A 613 -23.97 17.23 5.45
C THR A 613 -25.45 17.50 5.17
N TYR A 614 -25.98 16.86 4.12
CA TYR A 614 -27.42 16.77 3.83
C TYR A 614 -28.10 15.58 4.50
N GLN A 615 -27.33 14.67 5.14
CA GLN A 615 -27.84 13.46 5.81
C GLN A 615 -27.24 13.31 7.21
N PRO A 616 -27.53 14.24 8.14
CA PRO A 616 -26.94 14.21 9.48
C PRO A 616 -27.33 12.97 10.29
N GLU A 617 -28.43 12.29 9.91
CA GLU A 617 -28.94 11.08 10.58
C GLU A 617 -28.22 9.80 10.14
N HIS A 618 -27.42 9.85 9.07
CA HIS A 618 -26.74 8.65 8.55
C HIS A 618 -25.76 8.10 9.59
N TYR A 619 -25.85 6.79 9.86
CA TYR A 619 -25.05 6.14 10.91
C TYR A 619 -23.55 6.41 10.81
N SER A 620 -22.96 6.41 9.61
CA SER A 620 -21.53 6.71 9.42
C SER A 620 -21.16 8.14 9.85
N ILE A 621 -22.09 9.09 9.77
CA ILE A 621 -21.89 10.48 10.19
C ILE A 621 -22.07 10.61 11.70
N VAL A 622 -23.14 10.03 12.23
CA VAL A 622 -23.45 10.04 13.66
C VAL A 622 -22.31 9.39 14.47
N THR A 623 -21.90 8.20 14.06
CA THR A 623 -20.84 7.46 14.77
C THR A 623 -19.45 8.09 14.56
N ALA A 624 -19.18 8.71 13.40
CA ALA A 624 -17.94 9.47 13.20
C ALA A 624 -17.90 10.74 14.07
N ALA A 625 -19.04 11.41 14.29
CA ALA A 625 -19.14 12.57 15.16
C ALA A 625 -18.85 12.20 16.63
N SER A 626 -19.31 11.05 17.10
CA SER A 626 -18.98 10.51 18.42
C SER A 626 -17.64 9.78 18.46
N GLN A 627 -16.98 9.55 17.31
CA GLN A 627 -15.76 8.75 17.15
C GLN A 627 -15.92 7.32 17.69
N ASP A 628 -17.11 6.76 17.58
CA ASP A 628 -17.48 5.43 18.03
C ASP A 628 -17.39 4.42 16.89
N TYR A 629 -16.24 3.74 16.80
CA TYR A 629 -16.00 2.72 15.77
C TYR A 629 -16.88 1.48 16.00
N GLU A 630 -17.11 1.08 17.24
CA GLU A 630 -17.87 -0.13 17.54
C GLU A 630 -19.33 0.02 17.11
N ALA A 631 -19.98 1.14 17.46
CA ALA A 631 -21.33 1.44 17.01
C ALA A 631 -21.42 1.53 15.47
N PHE A 632 -20.41 2.09 14.80
CA PHE A 632 -20.32 2.08 13.35
C PHE A 632 -20.27 0.64 12.81
N PHE A 633 -19.36 -0.18 13.34
CA PHE A 633 -19.16 -1.55 12.88
C PHE A 633 -20.45 -2.39 12.99
N GLN A 634 -21.16 -2.30 14.11
CA GLN A 634 -22.40 -3.06 14.33
C GLN A 634 -23.46 -2.76 13.26
N GLN A 635 -23.59 -1.51 12.85
CA GLN A 635 -24.55 -1.13 11.80
C GLN A 635 -24.05 -1.54 10.41
N GLU A 636 -22.80 -1.27 10.11
CA GLU A 636 -22.22 -1.59 8.81
C GLU A 636 -22.22 -3.09 8.52
N ILE A 637 -21.84 -3.93 9.50
CA ILE A 637 -21.79 -5.38 9.31
C ILE A 637 -23.18 -5.97 9.05
N PHE A 638 -24.21 -5.44 9.71
CA PHE A 638 -25.61 -5.83 9.49
C PHE A 638 -26.05 -5.57 8.04
N PHE A 639 -25.76 -4.37 7.52
CA PHE A 639 -26.08 -4.03 6.13
C PHE A 639 -25.31 -4.90 5.13
N ARG A 640 -24.03 -5.17 5.40
CA ARG A 640 -23.21 -6.02 4.50
C ARG A 640 -23.69 -7.45 4.45
N GLU A 641 -24.10 -8.01 5.59
CA GLU A 641 -24.67 -9.34 5.65
C GLU A 641 -25.98 -9.42 4.86
N MET A 642 -26.91 -8.49 5.12
CA MET A 642 -28.20 -8.43 4.44
C MET A 642 -28.08 -8.27 2.91
N LEU A 643 -27.06 -7.53 2.44
CA LEU A 643 -26.83 -7.24 1.02
C LEU A 643 -25.81 -8.16 0.36
N HIS A 644 -25.33 -9.19 1.06
CA HIS A 644 -24.35 -10.14 0.58
C HIS A 644 -23.04 -9.46 0.13
N TYR A 645 -22.44 -8.64 1.01
CA TYR A 645 -21.16 -7.97 0.80
C TYR A 645 -20.06 -8.46 1.76
N PRO A 646 -18.77 -8.32 1.38
CA PRO A 646 -17.67 -8.62 2.29
C PRO A 646 -17.76 -7.84 3.62
N PRO A 647 -17.40 -8.48 4.76
CA PRO A 647 -16.69 -9.75 4.93
C PRO A 647 -17.57 -11.00 5.02
N LYS A 648 -18.88 -10.88 5.17
CA LYS A 648 -19.79 -12.05 5.33
C LYS A 648 -19.92 -12.85 4.04
N TRP A 649 -19.84 -12.16 2.94
CA TRP A 649 -19.69 -12.72 1.59
C TRP A 649 -18.36 -12.28 0.99
N HIS A 650 -17.92 -12.94 -0.06
CA HIS A 650 -16.78 -12.55 -0.88
C HIS A 650 -17.23 -12.19 -2.29
N MET A 651 -16.43 -11.41 -2.98
CA MET A 651 -16.75 -10.93 -4.33
C MET A 651 -15.57 -11.16 -5.28
N LEU A 652 -15.85 -11.83 -6.40
CA LEU A 652 -14.94 -11.90 -7.54
C LEU A 652 -15.49 -11.02 -8.66
N VAL A 653 -14.68 -10.12 -9.17
CA VAL A 653 -15.00 -9.32 -10.35
C VAL A 653 -14.19 -9.82 -11.53
N VAL A 654 -14.90 -10.18 -12.62
CA VAL A 654 -14.30 -10.59 -13.88
C VAL A 654 -14.36 -9.40 -14.84
N HIS A 655 -13.21 -8.79 -15.09
CA HIS A 655 -13.06 -7.70 -16.05
C HIS A 655 -12.81 -8.24 -17.45
N ALA A 656 -13.50 -7.70 -18.45
CA ALA A 656 -13.20 -7.91 -19.84
C ALA A 656 -12.96 -6.59 -20.56
N ALA A 657 -11.93 -6.54 -21.39
CA ALA A 657 -11.53 -5.35 -22.13
C ALA A 657 -11.06 -5.68 -23.54
N SER A 658 -11.50 -4.89 -24.54
CA SER A 658 -11.08 -4.99 -25.94
C SER A 658 -11.35 -3.70 -26.68
N GLU A 659 -10.68 -3.49 -27.81
CA GLU A 659 -10.97 -2.37 -28.75
C GLU A 659 -12.35 -2.53 -29.42
N LYS A 660 -12.93 -3.72 -29.42
CA LYS A 660 -14.23 -4.02 -30.06
C LYS A 660 -15.27 -4.31 -28.98
N GLU A 661 -16.27 -3.45 -28.83
CA GLU A 661 -17.33 -3.57 -27.83
C GLU A 661 -18.08 -4.89 -27.91
N MET A 662 -18.40 -5.35 -29.15
CA MET A 662 -19.13 -6.59 -29.39
C MET A 662 -18.38 -7.80 -28.82
N LEU A 663 -17.03 -7.86 -28.94
CA LEU A 663 -16.23 -8.94 -28.41
C LEU A 663 -16.22 -8.97 -26.89
N VAL A 664 -16.19 -7.79 -26.27
CA VAL A 664 -16.26 -7.69 -24.79
C VAL A 664 -17.59 -8.21 -24.28
N LYS A 665 -18.70 -7.82 -24.93
CA LYS A 665 -20.04 -8.31 -24.58
C LYS A 665 -20.16 -9.83 -24.76
N GLN A 666 -19.77 -10.34 -25.91
CA GLN A 666 -19.79 -11.79 -26.19
C GLN A 666 -18.95 -12.57 -25.19
N ALA A 667 -17.74 -12.09 -24.87
CA ALA A 667 -16.87 -12.74 -23.89
C ALA A 667 -17.52 -12.80 -22.51
N GLN A 668 -18.13 -11.71 -22.02
CA GLN A 668 -18.80 -11.69 -20.73
C GLN A 668 -20.05 -12.58 -20.69
N ASP A 669 -20.85 -12.60 -21.76
CA ASP A 669 -22.01 -13.47 -21.87
C ASP A 669 -21.59 -14.95 -21.89
N MET A 670 -20.51 -15.30 -22.59
CA MET A 670 -19.93 -16.65 -22.59
C MET A 670 -19.42 -17.05 -21.20
N LEU A 671 -18.68 -16.17 -20.50
CA LEU A 671 -18.17 -16.45 -19.15
C LEU A 671 -19.32 -16.66 -18.16
N LYS A 672 -20.37 -15.84 -18.23
CA LYS A 672 -21.59 -16.02 -17.42
C LYS A 672 -22.25 -17.37 -17.71
N TYR A 673 -22.41 -17.72 -18.99
CA TYR A 673 -22.99 -19.03 -19.39
C TYR A 673 -22.16 -20.20 -18.86
N LYS A 674 -20.81 -20.13 -18.98
CA LYS A 674 -19.91 -21.17 -18.45
C LYS A 674 -20.03 -21.32 -16.93
N LEU A 675 -20.13 -20.21 -16.19
CA LEU A 675 -20.36 -20.25 -14.74
C LEU A 675 -21.68 -20.97 -14.41
N LEU A 676 -22.78 -20.58 -15.06
CA LEU A 676 -24.11 -21.14 -14.80
C LEU A 676 -24.20 -22.63 -15.14
N THR A 677 -23.49 -23.10 -16.18
CA THR A 677 -23.55 -24.48 -16.62
C THR A 677 -22.59 -25.42 -15.91
N LYS A 678 -21.36 -24.94 -15.61
CA LYS A 678 -20.32 -25.78 -14.99
C LYS A 678 -20.34 -25.79 -13.48
N MET A 679 -20.94 -24.76 -12.88
CA MET A 679 -21.13 -24.65 -11.43
C MET A 679 -22.62 -24.78 -11.05
N GLU A 680 -23.35 -25.62 -11.75
CA GLU A 680 -24.78 -25.85 -11.52
C GLU A 680 -25.06 -26.43 -10.13
N LYS A 681 -24.14 -27.25 -9.60
CA LYS A 681 -24.26 -27.85 -8.26
C LYS A 681 -24.09 -26.84 -7.15
N GLU A 682 -23.27 -25.81 -7.38
CA GLU A 682 -22.95 -24.74 -6.45
C GLU A 682 -23.83 -23.48 -6.66
N LYS A 683 -24.83 -23.55 -7.56
CA LYS A 683 -25.65 -22.40 -7.98
C LYS A 683 -26.35 -21.70 -6.81
N GLU A 684 -26.76 -22.43 -5.80
CA GLU A 684 -27.44 -21.87 -4.61
C GLU A 684 -26.49 -21.05 -3.71
N HIS A 685 -25.17 -21.31 -3.81
CA HIS A 685 -24.12 -20.65 -3.06
C HIS A 685 -23.44 -19.52 -3.85
N LEU A 686 -23.88 -19.28 -5.10
CA LEU A 686 -23.30 -18.29 -5.98
C LEU A 686 -24.34 -17.26 -6.42
N GLN A 687 -24.03 -15.99 -6.28
CA GLN A 687 -24.81 -14.91 -6.87
C GLN A 687 -24.02 -14.28 -8.02
N ILE A 688 -24.56 -14.36 -9.25
CA ILE A 688 -23.93 -13.82 -10.46
C ILE A 688 -24.69 -12.57 -10.90
N ILE A 689 -24.04 -11.41 -10.93
CA ILE A 689 -24.61 -10.10 -11.25
C ILE A 689 -23.90 -9.50 -12.48
N GLY A 690 -24.69 -9.04 -13.44
CA GLY A 690 -24.18 -8.52 -14.72
C GLY A 690 -24.39 -9.50 -15.89
N PRO A 691 -23.66 -9.32 -17.02
CA PRO A 691 -22.60 -8.32 -17.25
C PRO A 691 -23.10 -6.88 -17.27
N ALA A 692 -22.26 -5.96 -16.80
CA ALA A 692 -22.53 -4.53 -16.77
C ALA A 692 -21.34 -3.73 -17.34
N ASP A 693 -21.60 -2.48 -17.71
CA ASP A 693 -20.52 -1.57 -18.08
C ASP A 693 -19.69 -1.19 -16.85
N ALA A 694 -18.36 -1.18 -16.99
CA ALA A 694 -17.50 -0.63 -15.95
C ALA A 694 -17.82 0.85 -15.67
N ALA A 695 -17.46 1.37 -14.50
CA ALA A 695 -17.70 2.77 -14.10
C ALA A 695 -17.14 3.78 -15.14
N VAL A 696 -16.05 3.43 -15.80
CA VAL A 696 -15.58 4.08 -17.03
C VAL A 696 -15.61 3.02 -18.13
N SER A 697 -16.67 3.02 -18.91
CA SER A 697 -16.93 1.99 -19.93
C SER A 697 -15.96 1.99 -21.10
N ARG A 698 -15.25 3.12 -21.35
CA ARG A 698 -14.27 3.27 -22.43
C ARG A 698 -13.10 4.15 -21.99
N ILE A 699 -11.87 3.64 -22.15
CA ILE A 699 -10.62 4.39 -21.90
C ILE A 699 -9.67 4.12 -23.06
N ASN A 700 -9.16 5.16 -23.72
CA ASN A 700 -8.23 5.05 -24.86
C ASN A 700 -8.73 4.07 -25.92
N ASP A 701 -10.00 4.20 -26.30
CA ASP A 701 -10.71 3.33 -27.26
C ASP A 701 -10.85 1.85 -26.87
N ILE A 702 -10.54 1.51 -25.61
CA ILE A 702 -10.75 0.17 -25.05
C ILE A 702 -12.08 0.13 -24.30
N PHE A 703 -13.02 -0.68 -24.76
CA PHE A 703 -14.30 -0.93 -24.10
C PHE A 703 -14.11 -1.91 -22.94
N ARG A 704 -14.85 -1.69 -21.84
CA ARG A 704 -14.70 -2.41 -20.58
C ARG A 704 -16.06 -2.82 -20.01
N LYS A 705 -16.20 -4.09 -19.68
CA LYS A 705 -17.37 -4.65 -18.98
C LYS A 705 -16.94 -5.50 -17.80
N VAL A 706 -17.83 -5.67 -16.84
CA VAL A 706 -17.61 -6.40 -15.60
C VAL A 706 -18.70 -7.42 -15.34
N LEU A 707 -18.35 -8.52 -14.74
CA LEU A 707 -19.24 -9.53 -14.21
C LEU A 707 -18.88 -9.78 -12.75
N TYR A 708 -19.84 -9.72 -11.85
CA TYR A 708 -19.65 -9.96 -10.44
C TYR A 708 -20.12 -11.35 -10.06
N VAL A 709 -19.32 -12.05 -9.30
CA VAL A 709 -19.66 -13.34 -8.70
C VAL A 709 -19.47 -13.21 -7.20
N LYS A 710 -20.50 -13.47 -6.42
CA LYS A 710 -20.45 -13.42 -4.95
C LYS A 710 -20.67 -14.83 -4.38
N ALA A 711 -20.00 -15.14 -3.29
CA ALA A 711 -20.18 -16.36 -2.51
C ALA A 711 -19.84 -16.13 -1.03
N GLU A 712 -20.37 -16.93 -0.12
CA GLU A 712 -19.94 -16.95 1.27
C GLU A 712 -18.55 -17.53 1.44
N ASP A 713 -18.25 -18.60 0.68
CA ASP A 713 -16.95 -19.25 0.71
C ASP A 713 -15.99 -18.64 -0.33
N TYR A 714 -14.87 -18.10 0.13
CA TYR A 714 -13.80 -17.59 -0.72
C TYR A 714 -13.23 -18.66 -1.66
N GLN A 715 -13.11 -19.91 -1.19
CA GLN A 715 -12.55 -21.00 -2.00
C GLN A 715 -13.46 -21.34 -3.18
N LEU A 716 -14.76 -21.17 -3.04
CA LEU A 716 -15.69 -21.34 -4.16
C LEU A 716 -15.44 -20.32 -5.28
N LEU A 717 -15.10 -19.07 -4.92
CA LEU A 717 -14.70 -18.06 -5.92
C LEU A 717 -13.35 -18.38 -6.56
N VAL A 718 -12.38 -18.92 -5.80
CA VAL A 718 -11.10 -19.41 -6.35
C VAL A 718 -11.35 -20.54 -7.34
N HIS A 719 -12.24 -21.48 -7.00
CA HIS A 719 -12.64 -22.55 -7.90
C HIS A 719 -13.31 -22.01 -9.19
N ALA A 720 -14.23 -21.07 -9.06
CA ALA A 720 -14.87 -20.39 -10.18
C ALA A 720 -13.84 -19.73 -11.10
N LYS A 721 -12.87 -19.00 -10.53
CA LYS A 721 -11.77 -18.37 -11.27
C LYS A 721 -10.94 -19.43 -12.00
N ASN A 722 -10.52 -20.51 -11.33
CA ASN A 722 -9.70 -21.57 -11.94
C ASN A 722 -10.43 -22.24 -13.12
N MET A 723 -11.73 -22.53 -12.96
CA MET A 723 -12.57 -23.04 -14.01
C MET A 723 -12.65 -22.08 -15.22
N LEU A 724 -12.89 -20.78 -14.96
CA LEU A 724 -12.93 -19.78 -16.02
C LEU A 724 -11.57 -19.62 -16.72
N GLU A 725 -10.45 -19.64 -16.00
CA GLU A 725 -9.11 -19.58 -16.61
C GLU A 725 -8.86 -20.76 -17.56
N GLN A 726 -9.32 -21.97 -17.20
CA GLN A 726 -9.21 -23.14 -18.08
C GLN A 726 -10.06 -22.98 -19.36
N GLU A 727 -11.30 -22.47 -19.22
CA GLU A 727 -12.18 -22.26 -20.39
C GLU A 727 -11.64 -21.16 -21.31
N ILE A 728 -11.10 -20.07 -20.74
CA ILE A 728 -10.47 -18.98 -21.49
C ILE A 728 -9.28 -19.49 -22.31
N ARG A 729 -8.45 -20.37 -21.72
CA ARG A 729 -7.29 -20.95 -22.43
C ARG A 729 -7.70 -21.88 -23.59
N LYS A 730 -8.80 -22.62 -23.44
CA LYS A 730 -9.27 -23.60 -24.43
C LYS A 730 -9.94 -22.95 -25.64
N ASP A 731 -10.62 -21.82 -25.46
CA ASP A 731 -11.45 -21.21 -26.49
C ASP A 731 -10.75 -20.01 -27.17
N PRO A 732 -10.47 -20.14 -28.49
CA PRO A 732 -9.83 -19.06 -29.26
C PRO A 732 -10.61 -17.74 -29.29
N ALA A 733 -11.92 -17.75 -29.01
CA ALA A 733 -12.78 -16.57 -29.02
C ALA A 733 -12.29 -15.52 -27.97
N PHE A 734 -11.62 -15.95 -26.90
CA PHE A 734 -11.10 -15.05 -25.87
C PHE A 734 -9.76 -14.39 -26.23
N ARG A 735 -9.07 -14.79 -27.29
CA ARG A 735 -7.72 -14.28 -27.64
C ARG A 735 -7.69 -12.77 -27.91
N ALA A 736 -8.80 -12.19 -28.37
CA ALA A 736 -8.92 -10.76 -28.67
C ALA A 736 -9.48 -9.93 -27.50
N VAL A 737 -9.68 -10.55 -26.33
CA VAL A 737 -10.25 -9.91 -25.14
C VAL A 737 -9.30 -10.13 -23.97
N THR A 738 -8.91 -9.04 -23.32
CA THR A 738 -8.14 -9.12 -22.07
C THR A 738 -9.10 -9.38 -20.92
N ILE A 739 -8.92 -10.53 -20.24
CA ILE A 739 -9.73 -10.90 -19.07
C ILE A 739 -8.85 -10.85 -17.82
N GLN A 740 -9.35 -10.24 -16.75
CA GLN A 740 -8.67 -10.10 -15.47
C GLN A 740 -9.64 -10.38 -14.32
N PHE A 741 -9.10 -10.93 -13.24
CA PHE A 741 -9.82 -11.27 -12.03
C PHE A 741 -9.45 -10.33 -10.89
N ASP A 742 -10.43 -9.94 -10.07
CA ASP A 742 -10.22 -9.09 -8.90
C ASP A 742 -11.11 -9.56 -7.75
N PHE A 743 -10.47 -10.07 -6.70
CA PHE A 743 -11.14 -10.55 -5.49
C PHE A 743 -11.29 -9.42 -4.49
N ASP A 744 -12.46 -9.30 -3.89
CA ASP A 744 -12.82 -8.29 -2.87
C ASP A 744 -12.28 -6.89 -3.25
N PRO A 745 -12.75 -6.32 -4.37
CA PRO A 745 -12.24 -5.08 -4.92
C PRO A 745 -12.33 -3.93 -3.92
N MET A 746 -11.31 -3.08 -3.89
CA MET A 746 -11.26 -1.92 -3.00
C MET A 746 -11.76 -0.62 -3.64
N ASN A 747 -11.93 -0.58 -4.95
CA ASN A 747 -12.46 0.58 -5.65
C ASN A 747 -13.66 0.17 -6.49
N GLY A 748 -14.73 1.00 -6.48
CA GLY A 748 -15.85 0.85 -7.41
C GLY A 748 -15.37 0.97 -8.86
N PHE A 749 -15.89 0.16 -9.74
CA PHE A 749 -15.41 -0.03 -11.13
C PHE A 749 -16.17 0.80 -12.13
#